data_a50c957d5576b693f499dab90eeaa81a
#
_entry.id   a50c957d5576b693f499dab90eeaa81a
#
_cell.length_a   1.000
_cell.length_b   1.000
_cell.length_c   1.000
_cell.angle_alpha   90.00
_cell.angle_beta   90.00
_cell.angle_gamma   90.00
#
_symmetry.space_group_name_H-M   'P 1'
#
loop_
_entity.id
_entity.type
_entity.pdbx_description
1 polymer ?
#
loop_
_entity_poly.entity_id
_entity_poly.type
_entity_poly.pdbx_seq_one_letter_code
_entity_poly.pdbx_strand_id
1 'polypeptide(L)'
;MFCTQENQFVSPAVPGTLEKLNEILDSPRTKWKIETIRAVRKPEAIKLWASNTDFQKFCLKEAAKKKVGEVFQQLTEEEKLARWATALKESLPPLIFGARDFDETPLKKDPTKTMKRRVLAGIHLSGLFMFDVDHVDNPREILEQGIERGVLAYAGQSPSAARSTDGTVPRRAPWEVVFAHLTSSGQGLRLVCKARVEIGNIADNQIALAKELGVTPDLSCIDASRISYAPMREDVYYLNEEELLNYYNEEFDKVYCEAYRQGKTNGNGNVNGNGNEDVELKYHGIEYGKICEAWQEAQGGAPGVGDRHRTMLQLALDLRYICDNQPELVCRALKRCGFVQDVIRERGEEEVRGVADSACERRMYKDIPKRMQGVLARAGVQLSQSATAERPVASADIPYEQYAQRLEPLLSAPYAEACRQVDRANWLGAVFASGAMYCTLLTRCWYEHFNGAKQRLNPQVLIIGEPATGKSFAKDLDDQIMCVMREQDDEVRAQETRYKQEQKKRGTSSKAQKQEALVEPEGMIRYLPTKTSNNIFFRRLKRAKEVVDGEVMPMHLYMFDSELDSSITAQSGGAWIGKHDLELKAFHNELSGVDYANNDILPIYWNSVTTGTQISLYKKFTLRNINDGLCSRVCIFPMKTARYLMIKKKNVDWEANEAMKQWGYRFEKLHGELPLQRLTDHVYDLCELSAQEAEAADDHVLDYLRKRAVFYATWMTIPRILARQYEEFRKTGKLDITDDDLKFATLIYDAVIFFQDHFFGQMLQDSWDNAAREYVPRRKNSKNADAYRDLPETFGVKDVVATLDIEDGPARQQCKRWVMHGFVERIKQGKYRKIIKDLMI
;
A
#
# COMPACT_ATOMS: atom_id res chain seq x y z
N MET A 1 -7.72 -34.76 -16.32
CA MET A 1 -6.51 -34.96 -15.45
C MET A 1 -6.42 -33.80 -14.47
N PHE A 2 -6.08 -34.05 -13.22
CA PHE A 2 -5.91 -33.05 -12.17
C PHE A 2 -4.75 -33.42 -11.24
N CYS A 3 -4.25 -32.50 -10.42
CA CYS A 3 -3.24 -32.79 -9.41
C CYS A 3 -3.81 -32.67 -8.00
N THR A 4 -3.17 -33.34 -7.04
CA THR A 4 -3.48 -33.25 -5.61
C THR A 4 -2.21 -33.12 -4.79
N GLN A 5 -2.34 -32.61 -3.56
CA GLN A 5 -1.27 -32.50 -2.56
C GLN A 5 -1.80 -32.97 -1.20
N GLU A 6 -0.92 -33.41 -0.31
CA GLU A 6 -1.33 -33.69 1.08
C GLU A 6 -1.62 -32.43 1.89
N ASN A 7 -0.87 -31.37 1.61
CA ASN A 7 -1.08 -30.03 2.18
C ASN A 7 -0.64 -28.94 1.20
N GLN A 8 -1.16 -27.73 1.38
CA GLN A 8 -0.93 -26.62 0.43
C GLN A 8 0.49 -26.03 0.44
N PHE A 9 1.35 -26.35 1.41
CA PHE A 9 2.61 -25.63 1.61
C PHE A 9 3.89 -26.41 1.26
N VAL A 10 3.96 -27.68 1.56
CA VAL A 10 5.24 -28.42 1.57
C VAL A 10 5.20 -29.73 0.80
N SER A 11 4.04 -30.33 0.56
CA SER A 11 3.96 -31.64 -0.12
C SER A 11 4.09 -31.50 -1.64
N PRO A 12 4.61 -32.55 -2.33
CA PRO A 12 4.66 -32.55 -3.78
C PRO A 12 3.26 -32.49 -4.38
N ALA A 13 3.14 -31.82 -5.51
CA ALA A 13 1.95 -31.87 -6.35
C ALA A 13 2.08 -33.10 -7.25
N VAL A 14 1.15 -34.04 -7.11
CA VAL A 14 1.16 -35.32 -7.88
C VAL A 14 -0.13 -35.45 -8.67
N PRO A 15 -0.11 -36.12 -9.80
CA PRO A 15 -1.32 -36.46 -10.55
C PRO A 15 -2.34 -37.19 -9.66
N GLY A 16 -3.60 -36.77 -9.74
CA GLY A 16 -4.70 -37.37 -8.99
C GLY A 16 -5.10 -38.74 -9.53
N THR A 17 -5.44 -39.65 -8.62
CA THR A 17 -6.04 -40.95 -8.96
C THR A 17 -7.45 -41.05 -8.41
N LEU A 18 -8.26 -41.95 -8.94
CA LEU A 18 -9.63 -42.20 -8.44
C LEU A 18 -9.62 -42.68 -7.00
N GLU A 19 -8.69 -43.58 -6.65
CA GLU A 19 -8.54 -44.03 -5.26
C GLU A 19 -8.26 -42.86 -4.31
N LYS A 20 -7.34 -41.99 -4.69
CA LYS A 20 -6.96 -40.82 -3.87
C LYS A 20 -8.08 -39.81 -3.77
N LEU A 21 -8.83 -39.58 -4.86
CA LEU A 21 -10.01 -38.72 -4.84
C LEU A 21 -11.07 -39.27 -3.88
N ASN A 22 -11.40 -40.54 -3.98
CA ASN A 22 -12.38 -41.17 -3.11
C ASN A 22 -11.93 -41.21 -1.64
N GLU A 23 -10.65 -41.53 -1.38
CA GLU A 23 -10.08 -41.43 -0.03
C GLU A 23 -10.27 -40.02 0.58
N ILE A 24 -10.07 -38.97 -0.22
CA ILE A 24 -10.22 -37.57 0.22
C ILE A 24 -11.70 -37.22 0.47
N LEU A 25 -12.59 -37.55 -0.47
CA LEU A 25 -14.02 -37.22 -0.39
C LEU A 25 -14.75 -37.98 0.74
N ASP A 26 -14.37 -39.25 0.97
CA ASP A 26 -14.97 -40.11 1.97
C ASP A 26 -14.25 -40.04 3.33
N SER A 27 -13.23 -39.21 3.48
CA SER A 27 -12.45 -39.08 4.70
C SER A 27 -13.29 -38.53 5.86
N PRO A 28 -13.44 -39.29 6.97
CA PRO A 28 -14.13 -38.78 8.16
C PRO A 28 -13.50 -37.50 8.71
N ARG A 29 -12.17 -37.34 8.50
CA ARG A 29 -11.44 -36.17 8.96
C ARG A 29 -11.75 -34.93 8.08
N THR A 30 -11.88 -35.11 6.77
CA THR A 30 -12.32 -34.06 5.84
C THR A 30 -13.75 -33.60 6.20
N LYS A 31 -14.65 -34.56 6.39
CA LYS A 31 -16.04 -34.30 6.81
C LYS A 31 -16.09 -33.52 8.11
N TRP A 32 -15.42 -34.00 9.16
CA TRP A 32 -15.37 -33.33 10.45
C TRP A 32 -14.86 -31.88 10.35
N LYS A 33 -13.80 -31.64 9.57
CA LYS A 33 -13.27 -30.28 9.37
C LYS A 33 -14.30 -29.36 8.73
N ILE A 34 -14.96 -29.81 7.66
CA ILE A 34 -15.95 -29.01 6.92
C ILE A 34 -17.16 -28.70 7.80
N GLU A 35 -17.69 -29.70 8.50
CA GLU A 35 -18.79 -29.51 9.44
C GLU A 35 -18.41 -28.53 10.56
N THR A 36 -17.19 -28.63 11.08
CA THR A 36 -16.67 -27.71 12.09
C THR A 36 -16.53 -26.28 11.54
N ILE A 37 -15.97 -26.09 10.33
CA ILE A 37 -15.86 -24.79 9.66
C ILE A 37 -17.24 -24.12 9.55
N ARG A 38 -18.27 -24.87 9.18
CA ARG A 38 -19.65 -24.38 9.05
C ARG A 38 -20.28 -24.06 10.40
N ALA A 39 -20.03 -24.91 11.39
CA ALA A 39 -20.59 -24.76 12.73
C ALA A 39 -20.01 -23.54 13.48
N VAL A 40 -18.69 -23.32 13.41
CA VAL A 40 -18.03 -22.20 14.12
C VAL A 40 -18.36 -20.82 13.54
N ARG A 41 -18.94 -20.76 12.34
CA ARG A 41 -19.40 -19.52 11.71
C ARG A 41 -20.78 -19.07 12.14
N LYS A 42 -21.52 -19.88 12.90
CA LYS A 42 -22.84 -19.53 13.38
C LYS A 42 -22.76 -18.60 14.59
N PRO A 43 -23.70 -17.64 14.76
CA PRO A 43 -23.66 -16.67 15.87
C PRO A 43 -23.62 -17.30 17.27
N GLU A 44 -24.10 -18.51 17.42
CA GLU A 44 -24.19 -19.25 18.70
C GLU A 44 -22.91 -20.08 19.00
N ALA A 45 -21.95 -20.07 18.09
CA ALA A 45 -20.76 -20.92 18.14
C ALA A 45 -19.89 -20.71 19.37
N ILE A 46 -19.81 -19.50 19.91
CA ILE A 46 -18.96 -19.17 21.06
C ILE A 46 -19.30 -20.05 22.27
N LYS A 47 -20.59 -20.20 22.58
CA LYS A 47 -21.05 -21.00 23.73
C LYS A 47 -20.76 -22.49 23.56
N LEU A 48 -20.79 -22.97 22.31
CA LEU A 48 -20.62 -24.39 22.00
C LEU A 48 -19.16 -24.81 21.90
N TRP A 49 -18.28 -23.91 21.37
CA TRP A 49 -16.91 -24.26 20.97
C TRP A 49 -15.84 -23.79 21.93
N ALA A 50 -16.11 -22.83 22.84
CA ALA A 50 -15.14 -22.35 23.82
C ALA A 50 -14.53 -23.46 24.68
N SER A 51 -15.28 -24.51 24.98
CA SER A 51 -14.83 -25.68 25.74
C SER A 51 -14.34 -26.85 24.88
N ASN A 52 -14.34 -26.72 23.53
CA ASN A 52 -13.90 -27.78 22.63
C ASN A 52 -12.39 -28.04 22.77
N THR A 53 -12.01 -29.29 22.97
CA THR A 53 -10.61 -29.68 23.21
C THR A 53 -9.68 -29.35 22.04
N ASP A 54 -10.12 -29.47 20.80
CA ASP A 54 -9.30 -29.20 19.61
C ASP A 54 -9.16 -27.69 19.37
N PHE A 55 -10.19 -26.92 19.65
CA PHE A 55 -10.12 -25.47 19.67
C PHE A 55 -9.14 -24.97 20.75
N GLN A 56 -9.22 -25.49 21.96
CA GLN A 56 -8.28 -25.13 23.04
C GLN A 56 -6.84 -25.50 22.71
N LYS A 57 -6.59 -26.69 22.12
CA LYS A 57 -5.27 -27.07 21.62
C LYS A 57 -4.75 -26.11 20.53
N PHE A 58 -5.64 -25.71 19.64
CA PHE A 58 -5.31 -24.70 18.61
C PHE A 58 -4.92 -23.36 19.27
N CYS A 59 -5.72 -22.87 20.22
CA CYS A 59 -5.44 -21.64 20.94
C CYS A 59 -4.10 -21.69 21.69
N LEU A 60 -3.79 -22.78 22.38
CA LEU A 60 -2.51 -22.97 23.06
C LEU A 60 -1.33 -22.96 22.07
N LYS A 61 -1.50 -23.61 20.91
CA LYS A 61 -0.46 -23.66 19.87
C LYS A 61 -0.21 -22.29 19.23
N GLU A 62 -1.27 -21.52 18.95
CA GLU A 62 -1.15 -20.18 18.41
C GLU A 62 -0.54 -19.20 19.43
N ALA A 63 -0.97 -19.26 20.69
CA ALA A 63 -0.43 -18.45 21.77
C ALA A 63 1.08 -18.74 22.06
N ALA A 64 1.55 -19.96 21.79
CA ALA A 64 2.96 -20.34 21.95
C ALA A 64 3.88 -19.87 20.82
N LYS A 65 3.36 -19.33 19.71
CA LYS A 65 4.17 -18.84 18.59
C LYS A 65 4.88 -17.53 18.94
N LYS A 66 6.21 -17.51 18.93
CA LYS A 66 7.06 -16.36 19.32
C LYS A 66 6.74 -15.01 18.66
N LYS A 67 6.10 -14.99 17.48
CA LYS A 67 5.81 -13.76 16.73
C LYS A 67 4.33 -13.35 16.70
N VAL A 68 3.43 -14.25 17.04
CA VAL A 68 1.98 -14.07 16.84
C VAL A 68 1.21 -14.32 18.14
N GLY A 69 1.82 -14.97 19.13
CA GLY A 69 1.17 -15.42 20.35
C GLY A 69 0.57 -14.31 21.20
N GLU A 70 1.28 -13.19 21.37
CA GLU A 70 0.78 -12.05 22.14
C GLU A 70 -0.44 -11.38 21.45
N VAL A 71 -0.37 -11.23 20.13
CA VAL A 71 -1.49 -10.68 19.33
C VAL A 71 -2.68 -11.64 19.36
N PHE A 72 -2.42 -12.94 19.26
CA PHE A 72 -3.47 -13.96 19.31
C PHE A 72 -4.19 -14.00 20.67
N GLN A 73 -3.46 -13.81 21.77
CA GLN A 73 -4.06 -13.77 23.12
C GLN A 73 -5.01 -12.58 23.31
N GLN A 74 -4.79 -11.47 22.60
CA GLN A 74 -5.63 -10.27 22.66
C GLN A 74 -6.91 -10.37 21.84
N LEU A 75 -7.05 -11.38 20.99
CA LEU A 75 -8.23 -11.58 20.15
C LEU A 75 -9.45 -11.98 21.00
N THR A 76 -10.61 -11.56 20.56
CA THR A 76 -11.90 -12.05 21.08
C THR A 76 -12.08 -13.53 20.79
N GLU A 77 -12.97 -14.20 21.50
CA GLU A 77 -13.27 -15.62 21.24
C GLU A 77 -13.85 -15.83 19.83
N GLU A 78 -14.60 -14.87 19.30
CA GLU A 78 -15.10 -14.87 17.92
C GLU A 78 -13.95 -14.84 16.91
N GLU A 79 -12.99 -13.95 17.10
CA GLU A 79 -11.82 -13.84 16.23
C GLU A 79 -10.92 -15.08 16.31
N LYS A 80 -10.79 -15.69 17.49
CA LYS A 80 -10.06 -16.95 17.65
C LYS A 80 -10.77 -18.10 16.92
N LEU A 81 -12.09 -18.17 17.02
CA LEU A 81 -12.91 -19.15 16.28
C LEU A 81 -12.79 -18.96 14.76
N ALA A 82 -12.86 -17.72 14.28
CA ALA A 82 -12.68 -17.40 12.86
C ALA A 82 -11.28 -17.83 12.35
N ARG A 83 -10.24 -17.59 13.14
CA ARG A 83 -8.88 -18.07 12.82
C ARG A 83 -8.78 -19.59 12.85
N TRP A 84 -9.44 -20.24 13.76
CA TRP A 84 -9.48 -21.69 13.79
C TRP A 84 -10.20 -22.26 12.55
N ALA A 85 -11.33 -21.70 12.15
CA ALA A 85 -12.02 -22.07 10.92
C ALA A 85 -11.12 -21.91 9.68
N THR A 86 -10.37 -20.82 9.61
CA THR A 86 -9.39 -20.59 8.55
C THR A 86 -8.28 -21.67 8.55
N ALA A 87 -7.70 -21.97 9.71
CA ALA A 87 -6.67 -22.99 9.84
C ALA A 87 -7.20 -24.41 9.50
N LEU A 88 -8.45 -24.71 9.84
CA LEU A 88 -9.11 -25.96 9.43
C LEU A 88 -9.28 -26.02 7.90
N LYS A 89 -9.75 -24.92 7.28
CA LYS A 89 -9.89 -24.81 5.82
C LYS A 89 -8.53 -25.02 5.12
N GLU A 90 -7.49 -24.33 5.59
CA GLU A 90 -6.14 -24.45 5.03
C GLU A 90 -5.51 -25.85 5.19
N SER A 91 -6.02 -26.63 6.13
CA SER A 91 -5.60 -28.01 6.35
C SER A 91 -6.39 -29.06 5.57
N LEU A 92 -7.40 -28.65 4.78
CA LEU A 92 -8.10 -29.56 3.86
C LEU A 92 -7.17 -29.97 2.71
N PRO A 93 -7.33 -31.20 2.18
CA PRO A 93 -6.55 -31.64 1.02
C PRO A 93 -6.80 -30.72 -0.19
N PRO A 94 -5.78 -30.19 -0.85
CA PRO A 94 -5.92 -29.36 -2.03
C PRO A 94 -6.05 -30.19 -3.32
N LEU A 95 -6.99 -29.83 -4.17
CA LEU A 95 -7.17 -30.32 -5.52
C LEU A 95 -6.80 -29.21 -6.51
N ILE A 96 -6.11 -29.54 -7.60
CA ILE A 96 -5.62 -28.57 -8.60
C ILE A 96 -6.14 -29.04 -9.96
N PHE A 97 -7.15 -28.36 -10.49
CA PHE A 97 -7.84 -28.79 -11.70
C PHE A 97 -7.23 -28.22 -12.98
N GLY A 98 -6.65 -27.01 -12.94
CA GLY A 98 -6.01 -26.37 -14.08
C GLY A 98 -4.69 -27.02 -14.52
N ALA A 99 -4.10 -27.87 -13.68
CA ALA A 99 -2.85 -28.55 -13.95
C ALA A 99 -3.01 -30.06 -13.97
N ARG A 100 -2.41 -30.72 -14.95
CA ARG A 100 -2.27 -32.18 -15.04
C ARG A 100 -0.97 -32.72 -14.44
N ASP A 101 0.08 -31.87 -14.38
CA ASP A 101 1.38 -32.21 -13.79
C ASP A 101 2.21 -30.95 -13.54
N PHE A 102 3.34 -31.11 -12.83
CA PHE A 102 4.34 -30.08 -12.58
C PHE A 102 5.75 -30.65 -12.80
N ASP A 103 6.66 -29.80 -13.27
CA ASP A 103 8.07 -30.16 -13.40
C ASP A 103 8.74 -30.37 -12.06
N GLU A 104 9.76 -31.23 -12.01
CA GLU A 104 10.59 -31.36 -10.82
C GLU A 104 11.52 -30.18 -10.67
N THR A 105 11.54 -29.63 -9.48
CA THR A 105 12.40 -28.48 -9.11
C THR A 105 13.29 -28.84 -7.93
N PRO A 106 14.56 -28.38 -7.91
CA PRO A 106 15.45 -28.61 -6.76
C PRO A 106 14.90 -28.04 -5.47
N LEU A 107 15.11 -28.76 -4.38
CA LEU A 107 14.73 -28.29 -3.05
C LEU A 107 15.71 -27.20 -2.58
N LYS A 108 15.17 -26.08 -2.03
CA LYS A 108 15.99 -24.96 -1.52
C LYS A 108 16.94 -25.36 -0.39
N LYS A 109 16.59 -26.39 0.40
CA LYS A 109 17.43 -26.87 1.54
C LYS A 109 18.44 -27.90 1.12
N ASP A 110 18.22 -28.61 0.03
CA ASP A 110 19.08 -29.67 -0.48
C ASP A 110 18.92 -29.74 -2.02
N PRO A 111 19.73 -28.97 -2.78
CA PRO A 111 19.62 -28.89 -4.23
C PRO A 111 19.86 -30.20 -4.96
N THR A 112 20.39 -31.25 -4.29
CA THR A 112 20.56 -32.57 -4.85
C THR A 112 19.25 -33.36 -4.94
N LYS A 113 18.21 -32.91 -4.23
CA LYS A 113 16.89 -33.52 -4.23
C LYS A 113 15.91 -32.65 -5.01
N THR A 114 15.15 -33.28 -5.89
CA THR A 114 14.08 -32.63 -6.67
C THR A 114 12.71 -32.99 -6.12
N MET A 115 11.74 -32.16 -6.38
CA MET A 115 10.34 -32.40 -6.04
C MET A 115 9.42 -31.67 -7.03
N LYS A 116 8.33 -32.29 -7.41
CA LYS A 116 7.26 -31.63 -8.17
C LYS A 116 6.58 -30.59 -7.29
N ARG A 117 6.80 -29.34 -7.60
CA ARG A 117 6.27 -28.22 -6.82
C ARG A 117 5.18 -27.51 -7.61
N ARG A 118 4.13 -27.13 -6.91
CA ARG A 118 3.04 -26.31 -7.43
C ARG A 118 3.52 -24.89 -7.69
N VAL A 119 4.20 -24.69 -8.82
CA VAL A 119 4.71 -23.38 -9.29
C VAL A 119 4.38 -23.24 -10.77
N LEU A 120 3.96 -22.04 -11.19
CA LEU A 120 3.59 -21.79 -12.59
C LEU A 120 4.72 -22.08 -13.57
N ALA A 121 5.97 -21.78 -13.22
CA ALA A 121 7.13 -22.02 -14.09
C ALA A 121 7.32 -23.49 -14.54
N GLY A 122 6.73 -24.44 -13.82
CA GLY A 122 6.79 -25.86 -14.17
C GLY A 122 5.43 -26.50 -14.43
N ILE A 123 4.39 -25.72 -14.71
CA ILE A 123 3.04 -26.22 -14.89
C ILE A 123 2.83 -26.89 -16.25
N HIS A 124 2.02 -27.96 -16.28
CA HIS A 124 1.44 -28.54 -17.48
C HIS A 124 -0.08 -28.46 -17.37
N LEU A 125 -0.74 -27.75 -18.28
CA LEU A 125 -2.17 -27.49 -18.19
C LEU A 125 -2.99 -28.75 -18.48
N SER A 126 -4.13 -28.89 -17.86
CA SER A 126 -5.10 -29.96 -18.12
C SER A 126 -6.12 -29.61 -19.21
N GLY A 127 -6.41 -28.33 -19.39
CA GLY A 127 -7.55 -27.83 -20.15
C GLY A 127 -8.86 -27.79 -19.34
N LEU A 128 -8.79 -28.03 -18.03
CA LEU A 128 -9.89 -27.79 -17.11
C LEU A 128 -9.69 -26.42 -16.44
N PHE A 129 -10.77 -25.76 -16.11
CA PHE A 129 -10.74 -24.57 -15.28
C PHE A 129 -11.76 -24.65 -14.14
N MET A 130 -11.40 -24.02 -13.04
CA MET A 130 -12.24 -23.93 -11.86
C MET A 130 -13.02 -22.60 -11.89
N PHE A 131 -14.31 -22.64 -11.58
CA PHE A 131 -15.18 -21.49 -11.53
C PHE A 131 -15.88 -21.43 -10.17
N ASP A 132 -15.70 -20.33 -9.46
CA ASP A 132 -16.24 -20.12 -8.12
C ASP A 132 -17.32 -19.04 -8.14
N VAL A 133 -18.44 -19.32 -7.46
CA VAL A 133 -19.47 -18.34 -7.11
C VAL A 133 -19.62 -18.37 -5.61
N ASP A 134 -19.17 -17.31 -4.94
CA ASP A 134 -19.20 -17.19 -3.49
C ASP A 134 -20.40 -16.36 -2.99
N HIS A 135 -20.75 -16.52 -1.72
CA HIS A 135 -21.79 -15.74 -1.01
C HIS A 135 -23.19 -15.84 -1.64
N VAL A 136 -23.60 -17.03 -2.00
CA VAL A 136 -24.94 -17.32 -2.54
C VAL A 136 -25.77 -18.09 -1.55
N ASP A 137 -27.06 -17.76 -1.43
CA ASP A 137 -27.98 -18.40 -0.49
C ASP A 137 -28.29 -19.84 -0.89
N ASN A 138 -28.42 -20.11 -2.18
CA ASN A 138 -28.71 -21.44 -2.71
C ASN A 138 -27.74 -21.80 -3.85
N PRO A 139 -26.52 -22.29 -3.56
CA PRO A 139 -25.53 -22.62 -4.57
C PRO A 139 -26.00 -23.67 -5.59
N ARG A 140 -26.83 -24.62 -5.18
CA ARG A 140 -27.34 -25.70 -6.04
C ARG A 140 -28.29 -25.18 -7.12
N GLU A 141 -29.09 -24.18 -6.80
CA GLU A 141 -30.05 -23.57 -7.71
C GLU A 141 -29.35 -22.93 -8.93
N ILE A 142 -28.16 -22.33 -8.74
CA ILE A 142 -27.36 -21.77 -9.84
C ILE A 142 -26.96 -22.85 -10.83
N LEU A 143 -26.53 -24.01 -10.34
CA LEU A 143 -26.18 -25.16 -11.19
C LEU A 143 -27.41 -25.66 -11.94
N GLU A 144 -28.55 -25.88 -11.24
CA GLU A 144 -29.77 -26.39 -11.83
C GLU A 144 -30.35 -25.43 -12.88
N GLN A 145 -30.44 -24.14 -12.58
CA GLN A 145 -30.88 -23.11 -13.53
C GLN A 145 -29.92 -23.00 -14.74
N GLY A 146 -28.60 -23.15 -14.51
CA GLY A 146 -27.63 -23.18 -15.59
C GLY A 146 -27.84 -24.34 -16.57
N ILE A 147 -28.17 -25.51 -16.05
CA ILE A 147 -28.53 -26.71 -16.84
C ILE A 147 -29.86 -26.49 -17.57
N GLU A 148 -30.90 -26.05 -16.88
CA GLU A 148 -32.25 -25.81 -17.48
C GLU A 148 -32.17 -24.78 -18.61
N ARG A 149 -31.41 -23.73 -18.43
CA ARG A 149 -31.19 -22.68 -19.44
C ARG A 149 -30.28 -23.15 -20.60
N GLY A 150 -29.71 -24.35 -20.54
CA GLY A 150 -28.79 -24.88 -21.54
C GLY A 150 -27.45 -24.11 -21.60
N VAL A 151 -27.08 -23.39 -20.56
CA VAL A 151 -25.74 -22.75 -20.39
C VAL A 151 -24.72 -23.78 -19.94
N LEU A 152 -25.12 -24.67 -19.02
CA LEU A 152 -24.32 -25.77 -18.54
C LEU A 152 -24.84 -27.12 -19.05
N ALA A 153 -23.94 -28.07 -19.17
CA ALA A 153 -24.30 -29.48 -19.38
C ALA A 153 -23.35 -30.36 -18.58
N TYR A 154 -23.81 -31.51 -18.15
CA TYR A 154 -22.93 -32.49 -17.52
C TYR A 154 -22.03 -33.16 -18.56
N ALA A 155 -20.73 -33.19 -18.31
CA ALA A 155 -19.78 -33.82 -19.23
C ALA A 155 -20.11 -35.31 -19.46
N GLY A 156 -20.03 -35.77 -20.71
CA GLY A 156 -20.38 -37.17 -21.11
C GLY A 156 -21.86 -37.41 -21.29
N GLN A 157 -22.74 -36.45 -21.04
CA GLN A 157 -24.16 -36.56 -21.37
C GLN A 157 -24.42 -35.86 -22.69
N SER A 158 -25.02 -36.54 -23.65
CA SER A 158 -25.49 -35.92 -24.90
C SER A 158 -26.44 -34.77 -24.53
N PRO A 159 -26.25 -33.56 -25.06
CA PRO A 159 -27.20 -32.48 -24.82
C PRO A 159 -28.57 -32.95 -25.30
N SER A 160 -29.51 -33.04 -24.35
CA SER A 160 -30.92 -33.22 -24.76
C SER A 160 -31.23 -31.97 -25.60
N ALA A 161 -31.62 -32.24 -26.86
CA ALA A 161 -31.94 -31.19 -27.82
C ALA A 161 -33.06 -30.30 -27.24
N ALA A 162 -32.68 -29.21 -26.54
CA ALA A 162 -33.60 -28.17 -26.15
C ALA A 162 -34.02 -27.48 -27.43
N ARG A 163 -35.18 -27.89 -27.96
CA ARG A 163 -35.84 -27.21 -29.05
C ARG A 163 -36.13 -25.78 -28.63
N SER A 164 -35.38 -24.83 -29.19
CA SER A 164 -35.78 -23.44 -29.15
C SER A 164 -37.05 -23.26 -30.00
N THR A 165 -38.14 -22.88 -29.38
CA THR A 165 -39.41 -22.52 -30.06
C THR A 165 -39.36 -21.12 -30.66
N ASP A 166 -38.20 -20.48 -30.71
CA ASP A 166 -38.05 -19.16 -31.28
C ASP A 166 -36.79 -19.10 -32.18
N GLY A 167 -36.97 -18.81 -33.43
CA GLY A 167 -36.04 -18.98 -34.53
C GLY A 167 -34.90 -17.94 -34.62
N THR A 168 -34.20 -17.62 -33.51
CA THR A 168 -33.13 -16.63 -33.54
C THR A 168 -31.83 -17.18 -32.88
N VAL A 169 -30.76 -17.22 -33.71
CA VAL A 169 -29.35 -17.39 -33.45
C VAL A 169 -28.87 -18.78 -32.99
N PRO A 170 -27.83 -19.39 -33.59
CA PRO A 170 -27.25 -20.64 -33.11
C PRO A 170 -26.67 -20.41 -31.71
N ARG A 171 -27.30 -21.04 -30.70
CA ARG A 171 -26.75 -21.08 -29.35
C ARG A 171 -25.39 -21.79 -29.37
N ARG A 172 -24.37 -21.20 -28.74
CA ARG A 172 -23.12 -21.89 -28.46
C ARG A 172 -23.41 -23.20 -27.72
N ALA A 173 -22.58 -24.21 -27.92
CA ALA A 173 -22.65 -25.45 -27.15
C ALA A 173 -22.59 -25.13 -25.64
N PRO A 174 -23.34 -25.85 -24.77
CA PRO A 174 -23.28 -25.64 -23.34
C PRO A 174 -21.90 -25.91 -22.76
N TRP A 175 -21.56 -25.28 -21.62
CA TRP A 175 -20.31 -25.52 -20.91
C TRP A 175 -20.37 -26.91 -20.25
N GLU A 176 -19.38 -27.74 -20.53
CA GLU A 176 -19.32 -29.09 -19.96
C GLU A 176 -18.73 -29.04 -18.54
N VAL A 177 -19.60 -29.34 -17.56
CA VAL A 177 -19.24 -29.45 -16.15
C VAL A 177 -18.76 -30.87 -15.85
N VAL A 178 -17.52 -30.98 -15.37
CA VAL A 178 -16.87 -32.26 -15.01
C VAL A 178 -17.05 -32.56 -13.53
N PHE A 179 -17.01 -31.52 -12.69
CA PHE A 179 -17.19 -31.61 -11.23
C PHE A 179 -17.92 -30.38 -10.71
N ALA A 180 -18.91 -30.58 -9.86
CA ALA A 180 -19.65 -29.51 -9.20
C ALA A 180 -19.86 -29.83 -7.72
N HIS A 181 -19.55 -28.88 -6.84
CA HIS A 181 -19.71 -29.10 -5.40
C HIS A 181 -19.93 -27.81 -4.61
N LEU A 182 -20.48 -27.96 -3.42
CA LEU A 182 -20.58 -26.91 -2.41
C LEU A 182 -19.19 -26.57 -1.85
N THR A 183 -18.89 -25.30 -1.66
CA THR A 183 -17.61 -24.89 -1.03
C THR A 183 -17.57 -25.27 0.47
N SER A 184 -16.38 -25.36 1.05
CA SER A 184 -16.21 -25.73 2.47
C SER A 184 -16.91 -24.78 3.44
N SER A 185 -17.18 -23.54 3.04
CA SER A 185 -17.97 -22.56 3.82
C SER A 185 -19.47 -22.86 3.84
N GLY A 186 -19.98 -23.63 2.87
CA GLY A 186 -21.40 -23.89 2.70
C GLY A 186 -22.19 -22.77 2.01
N GLN A 187 -21.51 -21.74 1.50
CA GLN A 187 -22.12 -20.54 0.92
C GLN A 187 -21.61 -20.22 -0.49
N GLY A 188 -21.07 -21.20 -1.19
CA GLY A 188 -20.57 -20.99 -2.54
C GLY A 188 -20.65 -22.26 -3.39
N LEU A 189 -20.81 -22.09 -4.70
CA LEU A 189 -20.78 -23.14 -5.70
C LEU A 189 -19.40 -23.15 -6.36
N ARG A 190 -18.81 -24.33 -6.50
CA ARG A 190 -17.62 -24.54 -7.31
C ARG A 190 -17.90 -25.47 -8.47
N LEU A 191 -17.58 -25.01 -9.68
CA LEU A 191 -17.67 -25.78 -10.90
C LEU A 191 -16.26 -26.04 -11.46
N VAL A 192 -16.02 -27.19 -11.99
CA VAL A 192 -14.85 -27.53 -12.82
C VAL A 192 -15.37 -27.83 -14.21
N CYS A 193 -14.99 -27.01 -15.17
CA CYS A 193 -15.47 -27.07 -16.54
C CYS A 193 -14.33 -27.28 -17.51
N LYS A 194 -14.67 -27.81 -18.71
CA LYS A 194 -13.74 -27.89 -19.84
C LYS A 194 -13.51 -26.51 -20.44
N ALA A 195 -12.25 -26.10 -20.57
CA ALA A 195 -11.89 -24.83 -21.17
C ALA A 195 -12.02 -24.89 -22.69
N ARG A 196 -12.38 -23.76 -23.29
CA ARG A 196 -12.53 -23.58 -24.74
C ARG A 196 -11.39 -22.73 -25.25
N VAL A 197 -10.58 -23.31 -26.16
CA VAL A 197 -9.40 -22.65 -26.73
C VAL A 197 -9.78 -21.35 -27.46
N GLU A 198 -10.88 -21.40 -28.19
CA GLU A 198 -11.40 -20.26 -28.97
C GLU A 198 -11.90 -19.08 -28.16
N ILE A 199 -12.13 -19.26 -26.86
CA ILE A 199 -12.52 -18.17 -25.95
C ILE A 199 -11.30 -17.47 -25.40
N GLY A 200 -10.22 -18.23 -25.13
CA GLY A 200 -9.01 -17.68 -24.56
C GLY A 200 -8.46 -18.53 -23.41
N ASN A 201 -7.71 -17.92 -22.52
CA ASN A 201 -7.12 -18.58 -21.38
C ASN A 201 -8.16 -18.88 -20.26
N ILE A 202 -7.72 -19.35 -19.08
CA ILE A 202 -8.63 -19.68 -17.97
C ILE A 202 -9.46 -18.48 -17.55
N ALA A 203 -8.87 -17.27 -17.47
CA ALA A 203 -9.59 -16.05 -17.07
C ALA A 203 -10.68 -15.68 -18.09
N ASP A 204 -10.37 -15.78 -19.38
CA ASP A 204 -11.34 -15.50 -20.45
C ASP A 204 -12.52 -16.49 -20.40
N ASN A 205 -12.24 -17.77 -20.16
CA ASN A 205 -13.25 -18.82 -20.00
C ASN A 205 -14.14 -18.58 -18.78
N GLN A 206 -13.57 -18.15 -17.64
CA GLN A 206 -14.33 -17.82 -16.44
C GLN A 206 -15.25 -16.60 -16.67
N ILE A 207 -14.74 -15.54 -17.30
CA ILE A 207 -15.52 -14.34 -17.62
C ILE A 207 -16.68 -14.67 -18.56
N ALA A 208 -16.42 -15.49 -19.59
CA ALA A 208 -17.46 -15.91 -20.53
C ALA A 208 -18.54 -16.75 -19.85
N LEU A 209 -18.17 -17.73 -19.02
CA LEU A 209 -19.12 -18.55 -18.25
C LEU A 209 -19.94 -17.71 -17.27
N ALA A 210 -19.30 -16.80 -16.56
CA ALA A 210 -19.97 -15.90 -15.60
C ALA A 210 -21.04 -15.06 -16.28
N LYS A 211 -20.73 -14.49 -17.47
CA LYS A 211 -21.65 -13.70 -18.27
C LYS A 211 -22.86 -14.53 -18.71
N GLU A 212 -22.67 -15.76 -19.16
CA GLU A 212 -23.74 -16.64 -19.59
C GLU A 212 -24.61 -17.11 -18.44
N LEU A 213 -24.01 -17.35 -17.26
CA LEU A 213 -24.75 -17.70 -16.04
C LEU A 213 -25.47 -16.50 -15.42
N GLY A 214 -25.02 -15.27 -15.68
CA GLY A 214 -25.52 -14.05 -15.05
C GLY A 214 -25.02 -13.87 -13.60
N VAL A 215 -23.82 -14.37 -13.30
CA VAL A 215 -23.18 -14.30 -11.97
C VAL A 215 -21.85 -13.57 -12.04
N THR A 216 -21.36 -13.12 -10.91
CA THR A 216 -20.03 -12.50 -10.81
C THR A 216 -18.97 -13.57 -10.52
N PRO A 217 -17.92 -13.71 -11.34
CA PRO A 217 -16.87 -14.70 -11.11
C PRO A 217 -15.91 -14.23 -10.01
N ASP A 218 -15.36 -15.18 -9.25
CA ASP A 218 -14.17 -14.90 -8.43
C ASP A 218 -12.91 -14.90 -9.31
N LEU A 219 -12.49 -13.72 -9.75
CA LEU A 219 -11.28 -13.54 -10.57
C LEU A 219 -9.98 -13.89 -9.84
N SER A 220 -10.00 -14.18 -8.55
CA SER A 220 -8.83 -14.73 -7.85
C SER A 220 -8.48 -16.17 -8.30
N CYS A 221 -9.37 -16.83 -9.01
CA CYS A 221 -9.23 -18.21 -9.49
C CYS A 221 -8.62 -18.35 -10.89
N ILE A 222 -8.08 -17.27 -11.48
CA ILE A 222 -7.48 -17.27 -12.85
C ILE A 222 -6.15 -17.99 -12.94
N ASP A 223 -5.48 -18.26 -11.84
CA ASP A 223 -4.22 -18.99 -11.79
C ASP A 223 -4.46 -20.49 -12.00
N ALA A 224 -3.87 -21.08 -13.04
CA ALA A 224 -3.98 -22.50 -13.36
C ALA A 224 -3.45 -23.42 -12.25
N SER A 225 -2.56 -22.93 -11.38
CA SER A 225 -2.06 -23.65 -10.21
C SER A 225 -2.93 -23.46 -8.95
N ARG A 226 -4.05 -22.74 -9.06
CA ARG A 226 -4.96 -22.48 -7.94
C ARG A 226 -5.49 -23.78 -7.34
N ILE A 227 -5.52 -23.82 -6.01
CA ILE A 227 -6.09 -24.95 -5.29
C ILE A 227 -7.59 -24.79 -5.05
N SER A 228 -8.31 -25.91 -5.15
CA SER A 228 -9.62 -26.12 -4.57
C SER A 228 -9.47 -26.93 -3.30
N TYR A 229 -9.99 -26.45 -2.19
CA TYR A 229 -10.11 -27.32 -1.01
C TYR A 229 -11.14 -28.39 -1.25
N ALA A 230 -10.79 -29.64 -0.98
CA ALA A 230 -11.66 -30.79 -1.23
C ALA A 230 -12.98 -30.67 -0.47
N PRO A 231 -14.13 -30.97 -1.09
CA PRO A 231 -15.40 -31.09 -0.39
C PRO A 231 -15.49 -32.41 0.38
N MET A 232 -16.51 -32.58 1.18
CA MET A 232 -16.97 -33.92 1.62
C MET A 232 -17.90 -34.53 0.57
N ARG A 233 -18.09 -35.85 0.60
CA ARG A 233 -18.91 -36.55 -0.38
C ARG A 233 -20.34 -36.00 -0.50
N GLU A 234 -20.95 -35.65 0.59
CA GLU A 234 -22.32 -35.14 0.63
C GLU A 234 -22.47 -33.75 -0.01
N ASP A 235 -21.37 -33.04 -0.20
CA ASP A 235 -21.35 -31.73 -0.84
C ASP A 235 -21.20 -31.81 -2.37
N VAL A 236 -20.98 -33.01 -2.91
CA VAL A 236 -20.78 -33.19 -4.34
C VAL A 236 -22.15 -33.21 -5.02
N TYR A 237 -22.37 -32.28 -5.93
CA TYR A 237 -23.61 -32.21 -6.73
C TYR A 237 -23.49 -33.04 -8.00
N TYR A 238 -22.31 -33.03 -8.61
CA TYR A 238 -22.00 -33.80 -9.80
C TYR A 238 -20.50 -34.13 -9.88
N LEU A 239 -20.18 -35.32 -10.33
CA LEU A 239 -18.82 -35.78 -10.60
C LEU A 239 -18.85 -36.80 -11.76
N ASN A 240 -18.12 -36.49 -12.81
CA ASN A 240 -17.79 -37.46 -13.85
C ASN A 240 -16.34 -37.90 -13.64
N GLU A 241 -16.16 -39.08 -13.04
CA GLU A 241 -14.85 -39.60 -12.67
C GLU A 241 -13.97 -39.86 -13.89
N GLU A 242 -14.54 -40.39 -14.99
CA GLU A 242 -13.84 -40.70 -16.23
C GLU A 242 -13.28 -39.43 -16.87
N GLU A 243 -14.12 -38.39 -17.00
CA GLU A 243 -13.72 -37.12 -17.57
C GLU A 243 -12.70 -36.41 -16.68
N LEU A 244 -12.89 -36.40 -15.39
CA LEU A 244 -11.97 -35.74 -14.45
C LEU A 244 -10.56 -36.35 -14.50
N LEU A 245 -10.46 -37.68 -14.67
CA LEU A 245 -9.19 -38.39 -14.67
C LEU A 245 -8.50 -38.40 -16.03
N ASN A 246 -9.28 -38.50 -17.12
CA ASN A 246 -8.72 -38.75 -18.44
C ASN A 246 -8.75 -37.54 -19.37
N TYR A 247 -9.58 -36.51 -19.08
CA TYR A 247 -9.66 -35.33 -19.93
C TYR A 247 -8.35 -34.56 -19.98
N TYR A 248 -7.88 -34.30 -21.17
CA TYR A 248 -6.73 -33.47 -21.50
C TYR A 248 -7.00 -32.71 -22.78
N ASN A 249 -6.83 -31.40 -22.76
CA ASN A 249 -6.92 -30.58 -23.96
C ASN A 249 -5.51 -30.17 -24.41
N GLU A 250 -4.97 -30.94 -25.33
CA GLU A 250 -3.62 -30.73 -25.85
C GLU A 250 -3.47 -29.37 -26.56
N GLU A 251 -4.50 -28.90 -27.24
CA GLU A 251 -4.50 -27.62 -27.93
C GLU A 251 -4.45 -26.46 -26.91
N PHE A 252 -5.24 -26.55 -25.83
CA PHE A 252 -5.21 -25.59 -24.75
C PHE A 252 -3.85 -25.51 -24.07
N ASP A 253 -3.24 -26.64 -23.79
CA ASP A 253 -1.89 -26.73 -23.21
C ASP A 253 -0.86 -26.10 -24.16
N LYS A 254 -0.86 -26.43 -25.43
CA LYS A 254 0.06 -25.89 -26.46
C LYS A 254 -0.06 -24.36 -26.60
N VAL A 255 -1.27 -23.84 -26.56
CA VAL A 255 -1.53 -22.42 -26.80
C VAL A 255 -1.20 -21.56 -25.54
N TYR A 256 -1.55 -22.02 -24.35
CA TYR A 256 -1.53 -21.20 -23.16
C TYR A 256 -0.47 -21.56 -22.12
N CYS A 257 0.13 -22.76 -22.16
CA CYS A 257 1.04 -23.24 -21.14
C CYS A 257 2.26 -22.32 -20.95
N GLU A 258 2.88 -21.89 -22.02
CA GLU A 258 4.06 -21.03 -21.98
C GLU A 258 3.74 -19.65 -21.35
N ALA A 259 2.58 -19.08 -21.65
CA ALA A 259 2.14 -17.83 -21.04
C ALA A 259 1.96 -17.97 -19.52
N TYR A 260 1.38 -19.09 -19.07
CA TYR A 260 1.27 -19.39 -17.64
C TYR A 260 2.63 -19.62 -16.99
N ARG A 261 3.56 -20.30 -17.64
CA ARG A 261 4.94 -20.51 -17.16
C ARG A 261 5.69 -19.19 -16.97
N GLN A 262 5.40 -18.19 -17.81
CA GLN A 262 5.98 -16.84 -17.74
C GLN A 262 5.24 -15.92 -16.76
N GLY A 263 4.21 -16.41 -16.06
CA GLY A 263 3.40 -15.61 -15.13
C GLY A 263 2.40 -14.66 -15.79
N LYS A 264 2.15 -14.82 -17.10
CA LYS A 264 1.15 -14.04 -17.86
C LYS A 264 -0.21 -14.70 -17.74
N THR A 265 -0.87 -14.52 -16.61
CA THR A 265 -2.16 -15.17 -16.28
C THR A 265 -3.39 -14.31 -16.57
N ASN A 266 -3.21 -13.04 -16.89
CA ASN A 266 -4.32 -12.12 -17.15
C ASN A 266 -4.93 -12.38 -18.53
N GLY A 267 -6.26 -12.49 -18.58
CA GLY A 267 -7.05 -12.66 -19.80
C GLY A 267 -6.79 -11.53 -20.79
N ASN A 268 -6.31 -11.89 -21.95
CA ASN A 268 -6.19 -11.29 -23.25
C ASN A 268 -4.93 -11.78 -23.98
N GLY A 269 -4.71 -13.08 -23.90
CA GLY A 269 -3.65 -13.73 -24.66
C GLY A 269 -4.12 -14.20 -26.03
N ASN A 270 -4.45 -13.31 -26.94
CA ASN A 270 -4.46 -13.69 -28.34
C ASN A 270 -3.02 -13.67 -28.87
N VAL A 271 -2.27 -14.75 -28.62
CA VAL A 271 -0.97 -14.97 -29.23
C VAL A 271 -1.20 -15.68 -30.57
N ASN A 272 -1.58 -14.93 -31.57
CA ASN A 272 -1.29 -15.29 -32.94
C ASN A 272 -0.48 -14.16 -33.56
N GLY A 273 0.84 -14.40 -33.63
CA GLY A 273 1.70 -13.66 -34.51
C GLY A 273 1.27 -13.89 -35.95
N ASN A 274 0.57 -12.89 -36.48
CA ASN A 274 0.69 -12.42 -37.85
C ASN A 274 -0.19 -11.19 -38.00
N GLY A 275 0.43 -10.14 -38.54
CA GLY A 275 -0.17 -8.84 -38.67
C GLY A 275 -1.55 -8.86 -39.34
N ASN A 276 -2.51 -8.34 -38.61
CA ASN A 276 -3.68 -7.68 -39.19
C ASN A 276 -4.13 -6.60 -38.19
N GLU A 277 -4.06 -5.36 -38.61
CA GLU A 277 -4.33 -4.15 -37.80
C GLU A 277 -5.80 -3.93 -37.42
N ASP A 278 -6.72 -4.87 -37.70
CA ASP A 278 -8.17 -4.70 -37.58
C ASP A 278 -8.83 -5.67 -36.59
N VAL A 279 -8.25 -5.88 -35.41
CA VAL A 279 -9.02 -6.46 -34.31
C VAL A 279 -9.76 -5.34 -33.60
N GLU A 280 -11.07 -5.36 -33.69
CA GLU A 280 -12.01 -4.44 -33.06
C GLU A 280 -11.81 -4.41 -31.54
N LEU A 281 -11.17 -3.34 -31.02
CA LEU A 281 -10.92 -3.13 -29.61
C LEU A 281 -12.22 -2.80 -28.88
N LYS A 282 -12.65 -3.66 -27.93
CA LYS A 282 -13.89 -3.51 -27.15
C LYS A 282 -13.63 -3.69 -25.65
N TYR A 283 -14.27 -2.85 -24.84
CA TYR A 283 -14.33 -3.00 -23.37
C TYR A 283 -15.77 -3.32 -22.97
N HIS A 284 -16.00 -4.46 -22.32
CA HIS A 284 -17.34 -4.97 -22.00
C HIS A 284 -18.30 -4.96 -23.20
N GLY A 285 -17.79 -5.28 -24.39
CA GLY A 285 -18.57 -5.33 -25.64
C GLY A 285 -18.78 -3.98 -26.32
N ILE A 286 -18.33 -2.87 -25.72
CA ILE A 286 -18.38 -1.51 -26.26
C ILE A 286 -17.01 -1.17 -26.88
N GLU A 287 -17.04 -0.64 -28.10
CA GLU A 287 -15.84 -0.20 -28.81
C GLU A 287 -15.15 0.97 -28.09
N TYR A 288 -13.80 0.95 -27.99
CA TYR A 288 -13.04 2.05 -27.37
C TYR A 288 -13.32 3.40 -28.06
N GLY A 289 -13.61 3.42 -29.35
CA GLY A 289 -14.03 4.63 -30.05
C GLY A 289 -15.24 5.30 -29.41
N LYS A 290 -16.29 4.53 -29.10
CA LYS A 290 -17.50 5.05 -28.42
C LYS A 290 -17.21 5.51 -27.00
N ILE A 291 -16.28 4.84 -26.29
CA ILE A 291 -15.86 5.25 -24.94
C ILE A 291 -15.11 6.58 -25.04
N CYS A 292 -14.22 6.76 -26.02
CA CYS A 292 -13.50 8.00 -26.26
C CYS A 292 -14.45 9.14 -26.64
N GLU A 293 -15.47 8.88 -27.47
CA GLU A 293 -16.53 9.86 -27.81
C GLU A 293 -17.29 10.30 -26.56
N ALA A 294 -17.77 9.35 -25.75
CA ALA A 294 -18.47 9.65 -24.52
C ALA A 294 -17.59 10.41 -23.51
N TRP A 295 -16.29 10.10 -23.47
CA TRP A 295 -15.32 10.83 -22.67
C TRP A 295 -15.16 12.27 -23.18
N GLN A 296 -15.04 12.45 -24.48
CA GLN A 296 -14.89 13.76 -25.15
C GLN A 296 -16.13 14.65 -24.93
N GLU A 297 -17.32 14.08 -25.04
CA GLU A 297 -18.58 14.77 -24.72
C GLU A 297 -18.64 15.21 -23.26
N ALA A 298 -18.15 14.34 -22.33
CA ALA A 298 -18.10 14.67 -20.91
C ALA A 298 -17.12 15.81 -20.58
N GLN A 299 -16.14 16.09 -21.46
CA GLN A 299 -15.21 17.22 -21.34
C GLN A 299 -15.69 18.50 -22.07
N GLY A 300 -16.86 18.48 -22.64
CA GLY A 300 -17.39 19.64 -23.37
C GLY A 300 -17.04 19.70 -24.87
N GLY A 301 -16.50 18.63 -25.45
CA GLY A 301 -16.16 18.49 -26.84
C GLY A 301 -14.69 18.30 -27.16
N ALA A 302 -14.34 18.44 -28.45
CA ALA A 302 -12.95 18.29 -28.91
C ALA A 302 -12.04 19.43 -28.39
N PRO A 303 -10.81 19.14 -27.98
CA PRO A 303 -9.88 20.16 -27.48
C PRO A 303 -9.42 21.11 -28.58
N GLY A 304 -9.12 22.35 -28.18
CA GLY A 304 -8.44 23.32 -29.06
C GLY A 304 -7.02 22.88 -29.39
N VAL A 305 -6.42 23.43 -30.43
CA VAL A 305 -5.09 23.02 -30.92
C VAL A 305 -4.02 23.13 -29.85
N GLY A 306 -4.09 24.10 -28.93
CA GLY A 306 -3.13 24.28 -27.82
C GLY A 306 -3.28 23.29 -26.69
N ASP A 307 -4.46 22.68 -26.50
CA ASP A 307 -4.79 21.81 -25.37
C ASP A 307 -4.73 20.31 -25.70
N ARG A 308 -4.47 19.96 -26.97
CA ARG A 308 -4.55 18.55 -27.43
C ARG A 308 -3.64 17.60 -26.68
N HIS A 309 -2.40 17.99 -26.40
CA HIS A 309 -1.44 17.14 -25.66
C HIS A 309 -1.91 16.89 -24.24
N ARG A 310 -2.35 17.93 -23.53
CA ARG A 310 -2.87 17.84 -22.17
C ARG A 310 -4.13 16.95 -22.12
N THR A 311 -5.05 17.15 -23.04
CA THR A 311 -6.29 16.38 -23.13
C THR A 311 -6.03 14.92 -23.48
N MET A 312 -5.06 14.64 -24.36
CA MET A 312 -4.63 13.27 -24.68
C MET A 312 -4.03 12.56 -23.48
N LEU A 313 -3.22 13.25 -22.66
CA LEU A 313 -2.69 12.68 -21.41
C LEU A 313 -3.82 12.38 -20.41
N GLN A 314 -4.80 13.26 -20.27
CA GLN A 314 -5.98 13.03 -19.41
C GLN A 314 -6.78 11.81 -19.87
N LEU A 315 -7.00 11.69 -21.18
CA LEU A 315 -7.68 10.52 -21.76
C LEU A 315 -6.87 9.24 -21.53
N ALA A 316 -5.56 9.28 -21.69
CA ALA A 316 -4.68 8.13 -21.44
C ALA A 316 -4.73 7.69 -19.96
N LEU A 317 -4.73 8.65 -19.04
CA LEU A 317 -4.85 8.40 -17.59
C LEU A 317 -6.19 7.74 -17.21
N ASP A 318 -7.27 8.03 -17.94
CA ASP A 318 -8.56 7.39 -17.74
C ASP A 318 -8.63 6.02 -18.42
N LEU A 319 -8.13 5.92 -19.66
CA LEU A 319 -8.16 4.68 -20.44
C LEU A 319 -7.32 3.56 -19.82
N ARG A 320 -6.23 3.87 -19.12
CA ARG A 320 -5.39 2.83 -18.48
C ARG A 320 -6.16 1.95 -17.51
N TYR A 321 -7.24 2.45 -16.88
CA TYR A 321 -8.11 1.68 -15.97
C TYR A 321 -8.92 0.60 -16.67
N ILE A 322 -9.16 0.76 -17.96
CA ILE A 322 -9.88 -0.19 -18.80
C ILE A 322 -8.99 -0.86 -19.84
N CYS A 323 -7.71 -0.53 -19.83
CA CYS A 323 -6.64 -1.10 -20.65
C CYS A 323 -5.62 -1.88 -19.81
N ASP A 324 -5.96 -2.31 -18.59
CA ASP A 324 -5.10 -3.08 -17.67
C ASP A 324 -3.72 -2.45 -17.45
N ASN A 325 -3.64 -1.11 -17.50
CA ASN A 325 -2.40 -0.34 -17.40
C ASN A 325 -1.32 -0.77 -18.41
N GLN A 326 -1.73 -1.25 -19.59
CA GLN A 326 -0.82 -1.67 -20.65
C GLN A 326 -0.60 -0.54 -21.65
N PRO A 327 0.62 0.04 -21.77
CA PRO A 327 0.89 1.18 -22.64
C PRO A 327 0.48 0.96 -24.09
N GLU A 328 0.71 -0.24 -24.62
CA GLU A 328 0.36 -0.58 -26.00
C GLU A 328 -1.15 -0.60 -26.24
N LEU A 329 -1.90 -1.09 -25.26
CA LEU A 329 -3.36 -1.11 -25.33
C LEU A 329 -3.93 0.30 -25.19
N VAL A 330 -3.37 1.12 -24.26
CA VAL A 330 -3.71 2.53 -24.12
C VAL A 330 -3.41 3.31 -25.41
N CYS A 331 -2.25 3.10 -26.00
CA CYS A 331 -1.87 3.72 -27.27
C CYS A 331 -2.86 3.35 -28.41
N ARG A 332 -3.23 2.07 -28.52
CA ARG A 332 -4.22 1.61 -29.51
C ARG A 332 -5.61 2.18 -29.26
N ALA A 333 -6.02 2.31 -27.98
CA ALA A 333 -7.30 2.93 -27.61
C ALA A 333 -7.30 4.43 -27.91
N LEU A 334 -6.23 5.15 -27.59
CA LEU A 334 -6.04 6.56 -27.94
C LEU A 334 -6.16 6.81 -29.44
N LYS A 335 -5.60 5.95 -30.27
CA LYS A 335 -5.69 6.04 -31.74
C LYS A 335 -7.14 5.92 -32.27
N ARG A 336 -8.09 5.46 -31.47
CA ARG A 336 -9.54 5.44 -31.85
C ARG A 336 -10.23 6.78 -31.59
N CYS A 337 -9.57 7.74 -30.95
CA CYS A 337 -10.12 9.04 -30.65
C CYS A 337 -9.86 10.05 -31.79
N GLY A 338 -10.87 10.76 -32.24
CA GLY A 338 -10.79 11.65 -33.41
C GLY A 338 -9.71 12.72 -33.30
N PHE A 339 -9.62 13.44 -32.16
CA PHE A 339 -8.62 14.50 -32.02
C PHE A 339 -7.18 13.95 -31.89
N VAL A 340 -7.02 12.69 -31.45
CA VAL A 340 -5.70 12.04 -31.38
C VAL A 340 -5.22 11.70 -32.79
N GLN A 341 -6.11 11.38 -33.73
CA GLN A 341 -5.77 11.20 -35.13
C GLN A 341 -5.23 12.49 -35.76
N ASP A 342 -5.70 13.65 -35.31
CA ASP A 342 -5.15 14.94 -35.75
C ASP A 342 -3.73 15.14 -35.19
N VAL A 343 -3.47 14.76 -33.92
CA VAL A 343 -2.13 14.81 -33.35
C VAL A 343 -1.16 13.91 -34.09
N ILE A 344 -1.59 12.69 -34.45
CA ILE A 344 -0.77 11.75 -35.24
C ILE A 344 -0.38 12.35 -36.59
N ARG A 345 -1.33 13.01 -37.27
CA ARG A 345 -1.07 13.65 -38.56
C ARG A 345 -0.11 14.84 -38.45
N GLU A 346 -0.16 15.59 -37.35
CA GLU A 346 0.65 16.78 -37.13
C GLU A 346 2.06 16.46 -36.56
N ARG A 347 2.18 15.44 -35.66
CA ARG A 347 3.39 15.22 -34.85
C ARG A 347 3.92 13.77 -34.86
N GLY A 348 3.19 12.86 -35.50
CA GLY A 348 3.57 11.45 -35.59
C GLY A 348 3.02 10.58 -34.46
N GLU A 349 3.14 9.27 -34.63
CA GLU A 349 2.66 8.26 -33.66
C GLU A 349 3.48 8.15 -32.39
N GLU A 350 4.75 8.57 -32.43
CA GLU A 350 5.67 8.49 -31.29
C GLU A 350 5.18 9.35 -30.12
N GLU A 351 4.55 10.50 -30.39
CA GLU A 351 3.96 11.34 -29.35
C GLU A 351 2.83 10.62 -28.61
N VAL A 352 1.97 9.91 -29.31
CA VAL A 352 0.88 9.15 -28.71
C VAL A 352 1.42 7.99 -27.86
N ARG A 353 2.47 7.33 -28.35
CA ARG A 353 3.15 6.26 -27.62
C ARG A 353 3.79 6.80 -26.34
N GLY A 354 4.52 7.92 -26.43
CA GLY A 354 5.13 8.57 -25.27
C GLY A 354 4.11 9.01 -24.22
N VAL A 355 2.93 9.47 -24.64
CA VAL A 355 1.83 9.79 -23.70
C VAL A 355 1.25 8.55 -23.05
N ALA A 356 1.07 7.45 -23.79
CA ALA A 356 0.59 6.19 -23.23
C ALA A 356 1.58 5.60 -22.22
N ASP A 357 2.87 5.58 -22.55
CA ASP A 357 3.95 5.14 -21.66
C ASP A 357 3.95 5.99 -20.38
N SER A 358 3.96 7.32 -20.52
CA SER A 358 3.93 8.27 -19.40
C SER A 358 2.69 8.09 -18.51
N ALA A 359 1.52 7.85 -19.09
CA ALA A 359 0.30 7.61 -18.32
C ALA A 359 0.36 6.31 -17.53
N CYS A 360 0.91 5.23 -18.10
CA CYS A 360 0.99 3.93 -17.47
C CYS A 360 2.09 3.82 -16.41
N GLU A 361 3.15 4.61 -16.52
CA GLU A 361 4.20 4.71 -15.50
C GLU A 361 3.74 5.42 -14.22
N ARG A 362 2.68 6.21 -14.30
CA ARG A 362 2.16 6.97 -13.17
C ARG A 362 1.34 6.08 -12.24
N ARG A 363 1.18 6.53 -11.01
CA ARG A 363 0.35 5.86 -10.01
C ARG A 363 -1.06 5.57 -10.57
N MET A 364 -1.55 4.36 -10.30
CA MET A 364 -2.91 3.94 -10.64
C MET A 364 -3.62 3.43 -9.39
N TYR A 365 -4.87 3.88 -9.17
CA TYR A 365 -5.72 3.36 -8.09
C TYR A 365 -6.39 2.06 -8.50
N LYS A 366 -6.89 1.31 -7.52
CA LYS A 366 -7.59 0.05 -7.76
C LYS A 366 -8.93 0.27 -8.48
N ASP A 367 -9.63 1.32 -8.09
CA ASP A 367 -10.98 1.58 -8.58
C ASP A 367 -10.96 2.54 -9.76
N ILE A 368 -11.84 2.29 -10.74
CA ILE A 368 -12.04 3.20 -11.85
C ILE A 368 -12.54 4.55 -11.31
N PRO A 369 -11.90 5.69 -11.62
CA PRO A 369 -12.32 7.00 -11.14
C PRO A 369 -13.80 7.28 -11.43
N LYS A 370 -14.50 7.94 -10.51
CA LYS A 370 -15.94 8.27 -10.66
C LYS A 370 -16.26 8.95 -11.99
N ARG A 371 -15.36 9.84 -12.44
CA ARG A 371 -15.46 10.47 -13.74
C ARG A 371 -15.49 9.43 -14.86
N MET A 372 -14.56 8.49 -14.85
CA MET A 372 -14.49 7.43 -15.88
C MET A 372 -15.68 6.46 -15.76
N GLN A 373 -16.16 6.16 -14.55
CA GLN A 373 -17.39 5.39 -14.35
C GLN A 373 -18.59 6.07 -15.02
N GLY A 374 -18.71 7.41 -14.88
CA GLY A 374 -19.73 8.20 -15.56
C GLY A 374 -19.62 8.16 -17.08
N VAL A 375 -18.39 8.18 -17.62
CA VAL A 375 -18.12 8.04 -19.07
C VAL A 375 -18.52 6.64 -19.55
N LEU A 376 -18.14 5.59 -18.83
CA LEU A 376 -18.48 4.21 -19.18
C LEU A 376 -19.99 3.98 -19.16
N ALA A 377 -20.69 4.53 -18.19
CA ALA A 377 -22.16 4.48 -18.14
C ALA A 377 -22.80 5.18 -19.36
N ARG A 378 -22.29 6.35 -19.76
CA ARG A 378 -22.75 7.05 -20.98
C ARG A 378 -22.45 6.27 -22.24
N ALA A 379 -21.32 5.61 -22.32
CA ALA A 379 -20.95 4.74 -23.44
C ALA A 379 -21.77 3.44 -23.50
N GLY A 380 -22.63 3.17 -22.48
CA GLY A 380 -23.47 1.98 -22.42
C GLY A 380 -22.81 0.79 -21.74
N VAL A 381 -21.68 0.99 -21.03
CA VAL A 381 -21.05 -0.05 -20.20
C VAL A 381 -21.83 -0.16 -18.89
N GLN A 382 -22.40 -1.33 -18.63
CA GLN A 382 -23.02 -1.63 -17.35
C GLN A 382 -21.93 -2.02 -16.35
N LEU A 383 -21.57 -1.09 -15.46
CA LEU A 383 -20.73 -1.37 -14.30
C LEU A 383 -21.63 -1.90 -13.18
N SER A 384 -21.47 -3.16 -12.80
CA SER A 384 -22.16 -3.71 -11.63
C SER A 384 -21.70 -2.97 -10.37
N GLN A 385 -22.66 -2.39 -9.63
CA GLN A 385 -22.41 -1.90 -8.28
C GLN A 385 -22.15 -3.10 -7.37
N SER A 386 -20.93 -3.53 -7.27
CA SER A 386 -20.49 -4.32 -6.11
C SER A 386 -18.98 -4.47 -6.16
N ALA A 387 -18.38 -4.07 -5.15
CA ALA A 387 -17.34 -4.76 -4.41
C ALA A 387 -16.39 -3.77 -3.79
N THR A 388 -16.62 -3.44 -2.57
CA THR A 388 -15.56 -3.34 -1.58
C THR A 388 -14.89 -4.72 -1.50
N ALA A 389 -14.11 -5.09 -2.50
CA ALA A 389 -13.26 -6.26 -2.46
C ALA A 389 -11.94 -5.85 -1.83
N GLU A 390 -11.54 -6.60 -0.81
CA GLU A 390 -10.22 -6.51 -0.21
C GLU A 390 -9.13 -6.49 -1.30
N ARG A 391 -8.29 -5.48 -1.25
CA ARG A 391 -7.19 -5.30 -2.20
C ARG A 391 -6.15 -6.41 -2.04
N PRO A 392 -5.66 -7.02 -3.11
CA PRO A 392 -4.31 -7.54 -3.09
C PRO A 392 -3.39 -6.31 -2.97
N VAL A 393 -2.57 -6.26 -1.93
CA VAL A 393 -1.41 -5.39 -1.89
C VAL A 393 -0.52 -5.85 -3.06
N ALA A 394 -0.70 -5.25 -4.21
CA ALA A 394 0.29 -5.33 -5.25
C ALA A 394 1.49 -4.56 -4.71
N SER A 395 2.49 -5.28 -4.21
CA SER A 395 3.84 -4.78 -4.23
C SER A 395 4.18 -4.63 -5.70
N ALA A 396 3.87 -3.49 -6.31
CA ALA A 396 4.54 -3.09 -7.53
C ALA A 396 6.03 -3.20 -7.19
N ASP A 397 6.76 -4.03 -7.93
CA ASP A 397 8.19 -4.17 -7.73
C ASP A 397 8.79 -2.78 -7.86
N ILE A 398 9.45 -2.31 -6.79
CA ILE A 398 10.05 -0.98 -6.78
C ILE A 398 11.09 -0.94 -7.90
N PRO A 399 11.02 0.00 -8.84
CA PRO A 399 11.86 0.01 -10.03
C PRO A 399 13.26 0.57 -9.72
N TYR A 400 13.98 -0.09 -8.81
CA TYR A 400 15.31 0.35 -8.36
C TYR A 400 16.28 0.61 -9.49
N GLU A 401 16.28 -0.24 -10.52
CA GLU A 401 17.20 -0.11 -11.64
C GLU A 401 16.86 1.11 -12.52
N GLN A 402 15.59 1.40 -12.74
CA GLN A 402 15.17 2.58 -13.48
C GLN A 402 15.59 3.87 -12.75
N TYR A 403 15.41 3.93 -11.43
CA TYR A 403 15.90 5.07 -10.64
C TYR A 403 17.42 5.19 -10.70
N ALA A 404 18.15 4.08 -10.62
CA ALA A 404 19.60 4.10 -10.74
C ALA A 404 20.06 4.56 -12.14
N GLN A 405 19.40 4.11 -13.21
CA GLN A 405 19.70 4.54 -14.59
C GLN A 405 19.43 6.04 -14.80
N ARG A 406 18.33 6.57 -14.26
CA ARG A 406 18.02 8.01 -14.31
C ARG A 406 19.01 8.84 -13.48
N LEU A 407 19.46 8.30 -12.34
CA LEU A 407 20.37 8.98 -11.43
C LEU A 407 21.82 8.99 -11.95
N GLU A 408 22.29 7.92 -12.59
CA GLU A 408 23.69 7.71 -12.98
C GLU A 408 24.31 8.88 -13.78
N PRO A 409 23.67 9.39 -14.85
CA PRO A 409 24.20 10.53 -15.59
C PRO A 409 24.19 11.85 -14.80
N LEU A 410 23.45 11.92 -13.71
CA LEU A 410 23.29 13.09 -12.86
C LEU A 410 24.18 13.04 -11.60
N LEU A 411 24.85 11.90 -11.35
CA LEU A 411 25.72 11.75 -10.19
C LEU A 411 26.93 12.66 -10.28
N SER A 412 27.07 13.51 -9.27
CA SER A 412 28.24 14.39 -9.09
C SER A 412 28.51 14.58 -7.60
N ALA A 413 29.63 15.23 -7.25
CA ALA A 413 29.91 15.58 -5.86
C ALA A 413 28.71 16.35 -5.22
N PRO A 414 28.37 16.13 -3.97
CA PRO A 414 28.99 15.20 -3.03
C PRO A 414 28.31 13.83 -2.98
N TYR A 415 27.39 13.55 -3.91
CA TYR A 415 26.59 12.32 -3.92
C TYR A 415 27.29 11.13 -4.60
N ALA A 416 28.17 11.44 -5.57
CA ALA A 416 28.93 10.40 -6.27
C ALA A 416 29.78 9.58 -5.28
N GLU A 417 30.41 10.24 -4.32
CA GLU A 417 31.22 9.61 -3.28
C GLU A 417 30.36 8.73 -2.35
N ALA A 418 29.19 9.21 -1.95
CA ALA A 418 28.25 8.45 -1.13
C ALA A 418 27.74 7.18 -1.84
N CYS A 419 27.51 7.24 -3.15
CA CYS A 419 27.03 6.12 -3.96
C CYS A 419 28.13 5.07 -4.26
N ARG A 420 29.42 5.44 -4.28
CA ARG A 420 30.53 4.51 -4.58
C ARG A 420 30.63 3.32 -3.64
N GLN A 421 30.13 3.45 -2.41
CA GLN A 421 30.18 2.40 -1.38
C GLN A 421 28.87 1.65 -1.17
N VAL A 422 27.88 1.91 -1.99
CA VAL A 422 26.52 1.36 -1.85
C VAL A 422 26.14 0.63 -3.14
N ASP A 423 25.43 -0.48 -3.03
CA ASP A 423 24.90 -1.19 -4.18
C ASP A 423 24.03 -0.27 -5.04
N ARG A 424 24.13 -0.42 -6.37
CA ARG A 424 23.45 0.42 -7.36
C ARG A 424 21.94 0.58 -7.06
N ALA A 425 21.27 -0.48 -6.65
CA ALA A 425 19.85 -0.44 -6.29
C ALA A 425 19.52 0.49 -5.10
N ASN A 426 20.53 0.82 -4.28
CA ASN A 426 20.36 1.64 -3.07
C ASN A 426 20.98 3.04 -3.22
N TRP A 427 21.44 3.43 -4.42
CA TRP A 427 22.05 4.74 -4.66
C TRP A 427 21.16 5.91 -4.26
N LEU A 428 19.88 5.84 -4.58
CA LEU A 428 18.94 6.89 -4.21
C LEU A 428 18.76 7.00 -2.68
N GLY A 429 18.83 5.87 -1.98
CA GLY A 429 18.87 5.84 -0.51
C GLY A 429 20.12 6.51 0.06
N ALA A 430 21.28 6.33 -0.61
CA ALA A 430 22.51 7.02 -0.24
C ALA A 430 22.41 8.55 -0.49
N VAL A 431 21.79 8.96 -1.59
CA VAL A 431 21.50 10.38 -1.89
C VAL A 431 20.59 10.99 -0.81
N PHE A 432 19.51 10.33 -0.44
CA PHE A 432 18.59 10.84 0.59
C PHE A 432 19.28 10.94 1.96
N ALA A 433 19.99 9.89 2.38
CA ALA A 433 20.65 9.89 3.68
C ALA A 433 21.77 10.95 3.74
N SER A 434 22.69 10.96 2.76
CA SER A 434 23.77 11.94 2.72
C SER A 434 23.26 13.37 2.49
N GLY A 435 22.21 13.52 1.68
CA GLY A 435 21.55 14.81 1.45
C GLY A 435 21.00 15.42 2.74
N ALA A 436 20.34 14.61 3.60
CA ALA A 436 19.88 15.09 4.90
C ALA A 436 21.03 15.54 5.81
N MET A 437 22.14 14.81 5.78
CA MET A 437 23.35 15.15 6.54
C MET A 437 23.98 16.46 6.02
N TYR A 438 24.16 16.60 4.71
CA TYR A 438 24.69 17.83 4.11
C TYR A 438 23.77 19.03 4.33
N CYS A 439 22.46 18.86 4.20
CA CYS A 439 21.49 19.92 4.52
C CYS A 439 21.58 20.35 5.98
N THR A 440 21.86 19.43 6.90
CA THR A 440 22.06 19.77 8.32
C THR A 440 23.32 20.60 8.51
N LEU A 441 24.39 20.32 7.79
CA LEU A 441 25.64 21.08 7.85
C LEU A 441 25.51 22.47 7.20
N LEU A 442 24.65 22.60 6.19
CA LEU A 442 24.28 23.89 5.58
C LEU A 442 23.31 24.70 6.47
N THR A 443 23.44 24.56 7.77
CA THR A 443 22.53 25.14 8.77
C THR A 443 22.50 26.68 8.75
N ARG A 444 23.52 27.35 8.22
CA ARG A 444 23.58 28.82 8.12
C ARG A 444 23.08 29.34 6.77
N CYS A 445 22.59 28.42 5.89
CA CYS A 445 22.07 28.79 4.59
C CYS A 445 20.54 28.80 4.61
N TRP A 446 19.98 29.61 3.75
CA TRP A 446 18.53 29.72 3.56
C TRP A 446 18.22 30.10 2.10
N TYR A 447 17.00 29.91 1.67
CA TYR A 447 16.55 30.30 0.33
C TYR A 447 15.12 30.87 0.40
N GLU A 448 14.77 31.63 -0.63
CA GLU A 448 13.39 32.06 -0.84
C GLU A 448 12.63 30.98 -1.61
N HIS A 449 11.58 30.45 -1.05
CA HIS A 449 10.72 29.47 -1.70
C HIS A 449 9.76 30.18 -2.67
N PHE A 450 9.17 29.46 -3.63
CA PHE A 450 8.29 30.03 -4.65
C PHE A 450 7.09 30.83 -4.07
N ASN A 451 6.74 30.64 -2.82
CA ASN A 451 5.69 31.40 -2.13
C ASN A 451 6.22 32.66 -1.41
N GLY A 452 7.47 33.03 -1.64
CA GLY A 452 8.13 34.18 -1.02
C GLY A 452 8.59 33.94 0.43
N ALA A 453 8.41 32.73 0.97
CA ALA A 453 8.80 32.46 2.35
C ALA A 453 10.28 32.07 2.44
N LYS A 454 10.99 32.65 3.42
CA LYS A 454 12.36 32.22 3.78
C LYS A 454 12.32 30.80 4.35
N GLN A 455 13.04 29.87 3.70
CA GLN A 455 13.08 28.48 4.09
C GLN A 455 14.49 28.04 4.48
N ARG A 456 14.56 27.14 5.47
CA ARG A 456 15.76 26.42 5.85
C ARG A 456 15.71 24.99 5.30
N LEU A 457 16.77 24.24 5.48
CA LEU A 457 16.90 22.88 4.95
C LEU A 457 16.60 21.88 6.06
N ASN A 458 15.36 21.36 6.09
CA ASN A 458 14.82 20.60 7.22
C ASN A 458 14.48 19.12 6.89
N PRO A 459 15.32 18.34 6.19
CA PRO A 459 14.98 16.98 5.80
C PRO A 459 14.92 16.02 6.99
N GLN A 460 13.92 15.13 6.94
CA GLN A 460 13.79 13.96 7.78
C GLN A 460 13.71 12.72 6.90
N VAL A 461 14.67 11.80 7.04
CA VAL A 461 14.84 10.66 6.14
C VAL A 461 14.66 9.34 6.87
N LEU A 462 13.87 8.44 6.28
CA LEU A 462 13.65 7.08 6.75
C LEU A 462 14.20 6.08 5.71
N ILE A 463 15.14 5.24 6.11
CA ILE A 463 15.67 4.14 5.30
C ILE A 463 15.07 2.83 5.81
N ILE A 464 14.19 2.25 5.03
CA ILE A 464 13.40 1.08 5.45
C ILE A 464 13.87 -0.18 4.70
N GLY A 465 14.20 -1.22 5.46
CA GLY A 465 14.65 -2.49 4.88
C GLY A 465 14.49 -3.65 5.85
N GLU A 466 14.49 -4.87 5.33
CA GLU A 466 14.47 -6.08 6.16
C GLU A 466 15.71 -6.15 7.05
N PRO A 467 15.69 -6.94 8.14
CA PRO A 467 16.89 -7.20 8.92
C PRO A 467 18.01 -7.77 8.05
N ALA A 468 19.24 -7.33 8.29
CA ALA A 468 20.45 -7.76 7.57
C ALA A 468 20.48 -7.41 6.05
N THR A 469 19.76 -6.38 5.60
CA THR A 469 19.81 -5.90 4.21
C THR A 469 20.92 -4.89 3.92
N GLY A 470 21.80 -4.62 4.89
CA GLY A 470 22.90 -3.68 4.70
C GLY A 470 22.55 -2.21 5.00
N LYS A 471 21.52 -1.94 5.81
CA LYS A 471 21.13 -0.57 6.27
C LYS A 471 22.28 0.19 6.95
N SER A 472 23.34 -0.51 7.36
CA SER A 472 24.53 0.07 7.96
C SER A 472 25.23 1.09 7.08
N PHE A 473 25.00 1.11 5.76
CA PHE A 473 25.56 2.13 4.88
C PHE A 473 25.20 3.55 5.33
N ALA A 474 23.97 3.74 5.86
CA ALA A 474 23.56 5.05 6.36
C ALA A 474 24.37 5.49 7.59
N LYS A 475 24.76 4.53 8.45
CA LYS A 475 25.67 4.79 9.56
C LYS A 475 27.10 5.07 9.08
N ASP A 476 27.57 4.34 8.06
CA ASP A 476 28.90 4.60 7.48
C ASP A 476 28.98 6.02 6.88
N LEU A 477 27.92 6.47 6.17
CA LEU A 477 27.81 7.85 5.66
C LEU A 477 27.79 8.86 6.80
N ASP A 478 27.02 8.61 7.86
CA ASP A 478 26.94 9.47 9.04
C ASP A 478 28.29 9.62 9.70
N ASP A 479 29.07 8.52 9.84
CA ASP A 479 30.38 8.55 10.45
C ASP A 479 31.38 9.42 9.67
N GLN A 480 31.25 9.49 8.35
CA GLN A 480 32.13 10.31 7.51
C GLN A 480 31.65 11.78 7.40
N ILE A 481 30.37 11.99 7.10
CA ILE A 481 29.84 13.33 6.78
C ILE A 481 29.68 14.18 8.06
N MET A 482 29.15 13.56 9.14
CA MET A 482 28.84 14.28 10.39
C MET A 482 30.01 14.35 11.38
N CYS A 483 31.21 13.93 10.98
CA CYS A 483 32.38 13.96 11.85
C CYS A 483 32.68 15.40 12.34
N VAL A 484 32.55 16.42 11.49
CA VAL A 484 32.77 17.81 11.84
C VAL A 484 31.88 18.26 13.00
N MET A 485 30.59 17.88 12.98
CA MET A 485 29.64 18.23 14.04
C MET A 485 29.98 17.49 15.35
N ARG A 486 30.38 16.22 15.25
CA ARG A 486 30.80 15.45 16.45
C ARG A 486 32.05 16.01 17.08
N GLU A 487 33.05 16.38 16.30
CA GLU A 487 34.29 17.00 16.79
C GLU A 487 34.01 18.30 17.54
N GLN A 488 33.13 19.16 17.01
CA GLN A 488 32.69 20.38 17.68
C GLN A 488 31.93 20.08 19.00
N ASP A 489 31.05 19.09 18.97
CA ASP A 489 30.28 18.71 20.15
C ASP A 489 31.12 18.04 21.25
N ASP A 490 32.17 17.29 20.91
CA ASP A 490 32.99 16.51 21.84
C ASP A 490 33.74 17.39 22.84
N GLU A 491 34.22 18.56 22.41
CA GLU A 491 34.83 19.53 23.30
C GLU A 491 33.84 19.99 24.39
N VAL A 492 32.62 20.35 23.98
CA VAL A 492 31.58 20.80 24.91
C VAL A 492 31.11 19.66 25.82
N ARG A 493 31.00 18.44 25.28
CA ARG A 493 30.67 17.25 26.05
C ARG A 493 31.71 16.94 27.12
N ALA A 494 32.99 17.11 26.79
CA ALA A 494 34.09 16.96 27.76
C ALA A 494 33.97 17.99 28.88
N GLN A 495 33.66 19.26 28.58
CA GLN A 495 33.43 20.31 29.58
C GLN A 495 32.24 20.00 30.46
N GLU A 496 31.08 19.60 29.89
CA GLU A 496 29.90 19.18 30.69
C GLU A 496 30.18 17.98 31.58
N THR A 497 31.00 17.04 31.10
CA THR A 497 31.35 15.86 31.90
C THR A 497 32.22 16.26 33.10
N ARG A 498 33.21 17.12 32.91
CA ARG A 498 34.03 17.70 34.00
C ARG A 498 33.16 18.43 35.01
N TYR A 499 32.26 19.32 34.54
CA TYR A 499 31.33 20.02 35.38
C TYR A 499 30.47 19.09 36.25
N LYS A 500 29.86 18.04 35.67
CA LYS A 500 29.07 17.04 36.37
C LYS A 500 29.89 16.27 37.42
N GLN A 501 31.17 15.95 37.10
CA GLN A 501 32.08 15.29 38.05
C GLN A 501 32.40 16.22 39.22
N GLU A 502 32.68 17.50 38.98
CA GLU A 502 32.92 18.49 40.01
C GLU A 502 31.67 18.73 40.88
N GLN A 503 30.49 18.82 40.28
CA GLN A 503 29.24 18.90 41.04
C GLN A 503 29.06 17.71 42.00
N LYS A 504 29.34 16.47 41.54
CA LYS A 504 29.24 15.29 42.39
C LYS A 504 30.25 15.32 43.54
N LYS A 505 31.50 15.74 43.26
CA LYS A 505 32.53 15.90 44.29
C LYS A 505 32.12 16.93 45.36
N ARG A 506 31.55 18.07 44.96
CA ARG A 506 31.06 19.13 45.88
C ARG A 506 29.82 18.70 46.66
N GLY A 507 28.96 17.86 46.11
CA GLY A 507 27.80 17.29 46.78
C GLY A 507 28.17 16.42 48.02
N THR A 508 29.38 15.85 48.02
CA THR A 508 29.93 15.01 49.10
C THR A 508 30.87 15.76 50.03
N SER A 509 31.16 17.07 49.76
CA SER A 509 32.15 17.85 50.52
C SER A 509 31.49 18.78 51.55
N SER A 510 32.26 19.18 52.61
CA SER A 510 31.82 20.01 53.71
C SER A 510 31.43 21.44 53.25
N LYS A 511 30.61 22.14 54.05
CA LYS A 511 30.04 23.48 53.76
C LYS A 511 31.07 24.56 53.35
N ALA A 512 32.33 24.44 53.80
CA ALA A 512 33.38 25.43 53.51
C ALA A 512 33.84 25.47 52.05
N GLN A 513 33.74 24.34 51.32
CA GLN A 513 34.17 24.27 49.91
C GLN A 513 33.07 24.63 48.90
N LYS A 514 31.89 25.05 49.34
CA LYS A 514 30.73 25.39 48.51
C LYS A 514 30.66 26.84 48.05
N GLN A 515 31.65 27.67 48.38
CA GLN A 515 31.54 29.11 48.23
C GLN A 515 31.75 29.68 46.80
N GLU A 516 32.31 28.92 45.86
CA GLU A 516 32.33 29.33 44.46
C GLU A 516 31.24 28.63 43.64
N ALA A 517 30.35 29.36 43.02
CA ALA A 517 29.33 28.81 42.13
C ALA A 517 30.05 28.17 40.91
N LEU A 518 29.81 26.89 40.68
CA LEU A 518 30.21 26.26 39.41
C LEU A 518 29.37 26.82 38.27
N VAL A 519 29.99 27.42 37.29
CA VAL A 519 29.34 27.90 36.09
C VAL A 519 29.09 26.72 35.17
N GLU A 520 27.83 26.50 34.80
CA GLU A 520 27.46 25.45 33.82
C GLU A 520 28.03 25.83 32.45
N PRO A 521 28.71 24.92 31.74
CA PRO A 521 29.18 25.16 30.36
C PRO A 521 28.00 25.51 29.44
N GLU A 522 28.14 26.63 28.69
CA GLU A 522 27.08 27.11 27.80
C GLU A 522 27.29 26.69 26.32
N GLY A 523 28.21 25.77 26.06
CA GLY A 523 28.53 25.34 24.71
C GLY A 523 27.37 24.67 23.96
N MET A 524 27.43 24.77 22.65
CA MET A 524 26.46 24.20 21.72
C MET A 524 26.76 22.72 21.47
N ILE A 525 25.75 21.84 21.63
CA ILE A 525 25.79 20.44 21.21
C ILE A 525 24.63 20.21 20.27
N ARG A 526 24.93 19.82 19.04
CA ARG A 526 23.98 19.69 17.94
C ARG A 526 23.69 18.24 17.55
N TYR A 527 24.66 17.33 17.65
CA TYR A 527 24.47 15.89 17.38
C TYR A 527 23.88 15.21 18.61
N LEU A 528 22.60 14.82 18.55
CA LEU A 528 21.87 14.26 19.68
C LEU A 528 21.76 12.74 19.61
N PRO A 529 21.90 12.02 20.72
CA PRO A 529 21.54 10.61 20.79
C PRO A 529 20.02 10.43 20.71
N THR A 530 19.56 9.31 20.16
CA THR A 530 18.14 8.97 20.01
C THR A 530 17.37 8.99 21.33
N LYS A 531 18.00 8.61 22.43
CA LYS A 531 17.43 8.66 23.78
C LYS A 531 17.63 10.02 24.46
N THR A 532 17.23 11.10 23.78
CA THR A 532 17.23 12.46 24.33
C THR A 532 15.84 12.83 24.82
N SER A 533 15.70 13.17 26.14
CA SER A 533 14.41 13.62 26.68
C SER A 533 14.02 14.99 26.15
N ASN A 534 12.69 15.29 26.14
CA ASN A 534 12.20 16.58 25.67
C ASN A 534 12.84 17.77 26.38
N ASN A 535 13.04 17.70 27.70
CA ASN A 535 13.71 18.74 28.46
C ASN A 535 15.15 18.99 27.97
N ILE A 536 15.92 17.91 27.75
CA ILE A 536 17.28 18.04 27.21
C ILE A 536 17.24 18.54 25.78
N PHE A 537 16.30 18.09 24.96
CA PHE A 537 16.13 18.54 23.57
C PHE A 537 15.92 20.06 23.49
N PHE A 538 14.95 20.61 24.27
CA PHE A 538 14.70 22.05 24.28
C PHE A 538 15.89 22.84 24.86
N ARG A 539 16.58 22.32 25.87
CA ARG A 539 17.81 22.93 26.38
C ARG A 539 18.90 22.99 25.29
N ARG A 540 19.10 21.92 24.52
CA ARG A 540 20.04 21.90 23.37
C ARG A 540 19.62 22.87 22.28
N LEU A 541 18.33 22.88 21.95
CA LEU A 541 17.77 23.77 20.94
C LEU A 541 17.97 25.26 21.32
N LYS A 542 17.74 25.62 22.60
CA LYS A 542 17.96 26.96 23.10
C LYS A 542 19.41 27.41 22.96
N ARG A 543 20.36 26.48 23.15
CA ARG A 543 21.82 26.74 23.04
C ARG A 543 22.34 26.64 21.60
N ALA A 544 21.60 26.00 20.71
CA ALA A 544 21.98 25.85 19.31
C ALA A 544 21.70 27.13 18.52
N LYS A 545 22.52 28.14 18.76
CA LYS A 545 22.46 29.44 18.07
C LYS A 545 23.86 30.04 17.94
N GLU A 546 24.08 30.80 16.88
CA GLU A 546 25.31 31.51 16.57
C GLU A 546 24.98 32.92 16.09
N VAL A 547 25.93 33.83 16.22
CA VAL A 547 25.81 35.16 15.61
C VAL A 547 26.50 35.11 14.24
N VAL A 548 25.72 35.27 13.20
CA VAL A 548 26.19 35.29 11.79
C VAL A 548 25.79 36.65 11.24
N ASP A 549 26.78 37.40 10.74
CA ASP A 549 26.58 38.73 10.17
C ASP A 549 25.83 39.71 11.08
N GLY A 550 26.00 39.57 12.43
CA GLY A 550 25.36 40.37 13.44
C GLY A 550 23.97 39.95 13.88
N GLU A 551 23.41 38.94 13.23
CA GLU A 551 22.11 38.35 13.60
C GLU A 551 22.25 37.03 14.35
N VAL A 552 21.37 36.80 15.33
CA VAL A 552 21.30 35.53 16.05
C VAL A 552 20.58 34.48 15.18
N MET A 553 21.31 33.54 14.68
CA MET A 553 20.79 32.47 13.82
C MET A 553 20.67 31.17 14.60
N PRO A 554 19.47 30.55 14.66
CA PRO A 554 19.30 29.20 15.20
C PRO A 554 19.97 28.16 14.32
N MET A 555 20.57 27.14 14.94
CA MET A 555 21.30 26.06 14.28
C MET A 555 20.53 24.75 14.37
N HIS A 556 20.60 23.93 13.33
CA HIS A 556 19.93 22.62 13.33
C HIS A 556 20.57 21.68 14.35
N LEU A 557 19.72 21.04 15.12
CA LEU A 557 20.04 19.79 15.81
C LEU A 557 19.98 18.64 14.81
N TYR A 558 20.72 17.60 15.07
CA TYR A 558 20.74 16.41 14.23
C TYR A 558 20.65 15.14 15.07
N MET A 559 19.97 14.12 14.52
CA MET A 559 19.84 12.81 15.15
C MET A 559 19.96 11.72 14.10
N PHE A 560 20.86 10.79 14.36
CA PHE A 560 20.92 9.52 13.62
C PHE A 560 20.36 8.39 14.48
N ASP A 561 19.37 7.64 13.95
CA ASP A 561 18.80 6.47 14.62
C ASP A 561 18.98 5.22 13.75
N SER A 562 19.73 4.27 14.26
CA SER A 562 19.96 2.99 13.57
C SER A 562 18.81 2.00 13.67
N GLU A 563 17.85 2.22 14.59
CA GLU A 563 16.73 1.32 14.84
C GLU A 563 15.47 2.08 15.25
N LEU A 564 14.58 2.29 14.32
CA LEU A 564 13.28 2.96 14.54
C LEU A 564 12.47 2.33 15.70
N ASP A 565 12.54 1.01 15.89
CA ASP A 565 11.86 0.30 17.00
C ASP A 565 12.35 0.77 18.38
N SER A 566 13.62 1.10 18.51
CA SER A 566 14.20 1.53 19.79
C SER A 566 13.70 2.92 20.19
N SER A 567 13.53 3.81 19.24
CA SER A 567 12.97 5.15 19.48
C SER A 567 11.47 5.11 19.78
N ILE A 568 10.70 4.25 19.11
CA ILE A 568 9.27 4.05 19.40
C ILE A 568 9.07 3.54 20.81
N THR A 569 9.86 2.53 21.24
CA THR A 569 9.80 1.96 22.59
C THR A 569 10.19 2.99 23.65
N ALA A 570 11.19 3.81 23.39
CA ALA A 570 11.60 4.89 24.30
C ALA A 570 10.54 5.97 24.42
N GLN A 571 9.71 6.20 23.40
CA GLN A 571 8.63 7.20 23.40
C GLN A 571 7.40 6.77 24.23
N SER A 572 7.23 5.49 24.52
CA SER A 572 6.11 4.98 25.32
C SER A 572 6.22 5.28 26.82
N GLY A 573 7.37 5.76 27.31
CA GLY A 573 7.58 6.19 28.70
C GLY A 573 7.43 7.71 28.86
N GLY A 574 6.55 8.17 29.71
CA GLY A 574 6.02 9.55 29.87
C GLY A 574 6.95 10.77 29.70
N ALA A 575 8.30 10.63 29.82
CA ALA A 575 9.25 11.73 29.57
C ALA A 575 9.63 11.93 28.08
N TRP A 576 9.16 11.09 27.19
CA TRP A 576 9.55 11.00 25.77
C TRP A 576 8.39 11.29 24.82
N ILE A 577 7.23 11.69 25.37
CA ILE A 577 6.01 11.98 24.62
C ILE A 577 6.24 13.23 23.76
N GLY A 578 5.80 13.18 22.51
CA GLY A 578 5.71 14.38 21.66
C GLY A 578 6.81 14.55 20.62
N LYS A 579 7.71 13.56 20.39
CA LYS A 579 8.66 13.67 19.27
C LYS A 579 7.93 13.73 17.92
N HIS A 580 6.80 13.05 17.79
CA HIS A 580 5.97 13.11 16.60
C HIS A 580 5.51 14.55 16.29
N ASP A 581 5.05 15.28 17.32
CA ASP A 581 4.70 16.69 17.19
C ASP A 581 5.93 17.56 16.85
N LEU A 582 7.09 17.25 17.44
CA LEU A 582 8.34 17.97 17.15
C LEU A 582 8.82 17.69 15.71
N GLU A 583 8.66 16.45 15.20
CA GLU A 583 8.98 16.10 13.81
C GLU A 583 8.09 16.88 12.84
N LEU A 584 6.77 16.99 13.12
CA LEU A 584 5.84 17.81 12.34
C LEU A 584 6.28 19.27 12.28
N LYS A 585 6.61 19.84 13.43
CA LYS A 585 6.99 21.26 13.57
C LYS A 585 8.37 21.56 12.99
N ALA A 586 9.30 20.59 13.03
CA ALA A 586 10.64 20.75 12.49
C ALA A 586 10.64 21.03 10.98
N PHE A 587 9.70 20.49 10.24
CA PHE A 587 9.65 20.62 8.78
C PHE A 587 9.54 22.09 8.32
N HIS A 588 8.80 22.91 9.05
CA HIS A 588 8.62 24.34 8.76
C HIS A 588 9.20 25.25 9.84
N ASN A 589 10.02 24.72 10.74
CA ASN A 589 10.59 25.44 11.88
C ASN A 589 9.52 26.13 12.75
N GLU A 590 8.36 25.47 12.94
CA GLU A 590 7.28 25.99 13.74
C GLU A 590 7.66 26.09 15.23
N LEU A 591 7.01 27.00 15.95
CA LEU A 591 7.27 27.22 17.35
C LEU A 591 6.73 26.07 18.22
N SER A 592 7.53 25.64 19.19
CA SER A 592 7.11 24.70 20.23
C SER A 592 7.81 24.99 21.54
N GLY A 593 7.24 24.53 22.64
CA GLY A 593 7.81 24.72 23.97
C GLY A 593 7.24 23.75 24.99
N VAL A 594 7.91 23.68 26.17
CA VAL A 594 7.46 22.90 27.32
C VAL A 594 7.50 23.78 28.55
N ASP A 595 6.34 24.09 29.07
CA ASP A 595 6.15 25.04 30.18
C ASP A 595 6.84 24.60 31.50
N TYR A 596 6.87 23.30 31.74
CA TYR A 596 7.48 22.72 32.96
C TYR A 596 9.01 22.74 32.98
N ALA A 597 9.68 23.05 31.86
CA ALA A 597 11.14 22.95 31.77
C ALA A 597 11.86 24.30 31.77
N ASN A 598 11.47 25.25 30.94
CA ASN A 598 12.20 26.50 30.72
C ASN A 598 11.30 27.70 30.35
N ASN A 599 10.00 27.54 30.19
CA ASN A 599 9.04 28.55 29.70
C ASN A 599 9.42 29.20 28.35
N ASP A 600 10.28 28.56 27.57
CA ASP A 600 10.74 29.08 26.30
C ASP A 600 9.94 28.46 25.16
N ILE A 601 9.43 29.28 24.27
CA ILE A 601 8.84 28.86 22.98
C ILE A 601 9.90 29.10 21.92
N LEU A 602 10.35 28.02 21.27
CA LEU A 602 11.48 28.05 20.34
C LEU A 602 11.06 27.46 18.98
N PRO A 603 11.59 28.01 17.88
CA PRO A 603 11.44 27.37 16.57
C PRO A 603 12.21 26.05 16.52
N ILE A 604 11.62 25.01 15.97
CA ILE A 604 12.22 23.67 15.95
C ILE A 604 13.12 23.53 14.71
N TYR A 605 14.44 23.57 14.91
CA TYR A 605 15.45 23.26 13.91
C TYR A 605 16.05 21.90 14.19
N TRP A 606 15.50 20.87 13.52
CA TRP A 606 15.91 19.50 13.78
C TRP A 606 15.80 18.63 12.52
N ASN A 607 16.91 18.02 12.13
CA ASN A 607 17.02 17.08 11.02
C ASN A 607 17.32 15.67 11.55
N SER A 608 16.92 14.65 10.80
CA SER A 608 17.15 13.27 11.21
C SER A 608 17.34 12.32 10.02
N VAL A 609 18.15 11.29 10.26
CA VAL A 609 18.23 10.10 9.42
C VAL A 609 17.96 8.90 10.30
N THR A 610 16.95 8.13 9.97
CA THR A 610 16.53 6.97 10.77
C THR A 610 16.48 5.73 9.88
N THR A 611 17.01 4.62 10.36
CA THR A 611 16.87 3.33 9.70
C THR A 611 15.90 2.43 10.45
N GLY A 612 15.16 1.58 9.74
CA GLY A 612 14.16 0.73 10.37
C GLY A 612 13.72 -0.44 9.50
N THR A 613 12.76 -1.19 10.02
CA THR A 613 12.07 -2.24 9.29
C THR A 613 10.67 -1.75 8.88
N GLN A 614 10.06 -2.40 7.90
CA GLN A 614 8.68 -2.10 7.52
C GLN A 614 7.71 -2.28 8.69
N ILE A 615 7.97 -3.24 9.56
CA ILE A 615 7.15 -3.46 10.77
C ILE A 615 7.26 -2.26 11.72
N SER A 616 8.47 -1.74 11.94
CA SER A 616 8.66 -0.53 12.78
C SER A 616 8.02 0.71 12.15
N LEU A 617 8.06 0.83 10.81
CA LEU A 617 7.38 1.91 10.11
C LEU A 617 5.88 1.91 10.40
N TYR A 618 5.21 0.77 10.28
CA TYR A 618 3.76 0.67 10.55
C TYR A 618 3.38 0.74 12.03
N LYS A 619 4.34 0.58 12.95
CA LYS A 619 4.14 0.94 14.36
C LYS A 619 4.17 2.46 14.58
N LYS A 620 5.01 3.17 13.83
CA LYS A 620 5.11 4.64 13.89
C LYS A 620 3.91 5.30 13.20
N PHE A 621 3.56 4.84 11.99
CA PHE A 621 2.45 5.33 11.19
C PHE A 621 1.29 4.34 11.27
N THR A 622 0.22 4.76 11.90
CA THR A 622 -1.00 4.00 12.12
C THR A 622 -2.19 4.70 11.46
N LEU A 623 -3.30 4.01 11.23
CA LEU A 623 -4.52 4.63 10.71
C LEU A 623 -5.04 5.80 11.56
N ARG A 624 -4.61 5.89 12.83
CA ARG A 624 -5.00 6.99 13.72
C ARG A 624 -4.23 8.28 13.46
N ASN A 625 -2.94 8.16 13.10
CA ASN A 625 -2.04 9.29 12.97
C ASN A 625 -1.57 9.56 11.54
N ILE A 626 -2.00 8.75 10.56
CA ILE A 626 -1.56 8.91 9.16
C ILE A 626 -2.01 10.27 8.58
N ASN A 627 -3.12 10.80 9.07
CA ASN A 627 -3.70 12.08 8.60
C ASN A 627 -3.13 13.32 9.30
N ASP A 628 -2.25 13.19 10.29
CA ASP A 628 -1.69 14.36 11.01
C ASP A 628 -0.66 15.14 10.17
N GLY A 629 -0.26 14.59 9.03
CA GLY A 629 0.62 15.23 8.06
C GLY A 629 2.08 14.81 8.14
N LEU A 630 2.48 13.97 9.09
CA LEU A 630 3.88 13.54 9.18
C LEU A 630 4.30 12.66 8.00
N CYS A 631 3.41 11.79 7.51
CA CYS A 631 3.72 10.88 6.40
C CYS A 631 4.15 11.62 5.11
N SER A 632 3.60 12.81 4.86
CA SER A 632 4.00 13.65 3.72
C SER A 632 5.26 14.48 3.99
N ARG A 633 5.67 14.62 5.26
CA ARG A 633 6.85 15.39 5.68
C ARG A 633 8.13 14.58 5.81
N VAL A 634 8.08 13.26 5.70
CA VAL A 634 9.25 12.39 5.77
C VAL A 634 9.63 11.89 4.37
N CYS A 635 10.91 11.94 4.04
CA CYS A 635 11.44 11.25 2.85
C CYS A 635 11.73 9.80 3.22
N ILE A 636 11.14 8.87 2.50
CA ILE A 636 11.29 7.45 2.79
C ILE A 636 11.94 6.73 1.62
N PHE A 637 12.87 5.83 1.90
CA PHE A 637 13.49 4.96 0.90
C PHE A 637 13.40 3.49 1.31
N PRO A 638 12.75 2.65 0.52
CA PRO A 638 12.77 1.20 0.70
C PRO A 638 14.05 0.60 0.16
N MET A 639 14.76 -0.16 0.95
CA MET A 639 15.93 -0.90 0.47
C MET A 639 15.51 -2.16 -0.29
N LYS A 640 16.22 -2.45 -1.36
CA LYS A 640 16.04 -3.72 -2.09
C LYS A 640 16.29 -4.89 -1.14
N THR A 641 15.34 -5.81 -1.07
CA THR A 641 15.47 -7.01 -0.26
C THR A 641 16.55 -7.94 -0.83
N ALA A 642 17.54 -8.24 -0.02
CA ALA A 642 18.64 -9.15 -0.35
C ALA A 642 18.42 -10.55 0.23
N ARG A 643 17.25 -11.16 0.03
CA ARG A 643 16.93 -12.50 0.52
C ARG A 643 17.89 -13.53 -0.07
N TYR A 644 18.41 -14.39 0.80
CA TYR A 644 19.30 -15.49 0.42
C TYR A 644 20.67 -15.08 -0.11
N LEU A 645 21.01 -13.79 -0.11
CA LEU A 645 22.34 -13.32 -0.48
C LEU A 645 23.16 -13.07 0.78
N MET A 646 24.41 -13.56 0.79
CA MET A 646 25.37 -13.19 1.83
C MET A 646 25.91 -11.80 1.57
N ILE A 647 26.01 -10.99 2.62
CA ILE A 647 26.68 -9.69 2.54
C ILE A 647 28.15 -9.94 2.18
N LYS A 648 28.56 -9.42 1.03
CA LYS A 648 29.96 -9.49 0.62
C LYS A 648 30.84 -8.60 1.50
N LYS A 649 32.11 -8.98 1.67
CA LYS A 649 33.11 -8.13 2.33
C LYS A 649 33.16 -6.78 1.61
N LYS A 650 32.94 -5.70 2.34
CA LYS A 650 32.99 -4.36 1.82
C LYS A 650 34.45 -3.92 1.68
N ASN A 651 34.87 -3.50 0.52
CA ASN A 651 36.13 -2.78 0.38
C ASN A 651 35.86 -1.33 0.77
N VAL A 652 36.64 -0.81 1.72
CA VAL A 652 36.52 0.57 2.16
C VAL A 652 37.17 1.47 1.10
N ASP A 653 36.38 2.38 0.54
CA ASP A 653 36.87 3.42 -0.37
C ASP A 653 37.33 4.63 0.45
N TRP A 654 38.63 4.66 0.76
CA TRP A 654 39.22 5.71 1.58
C TRP A 654 39.17 7.08 0.93
N GLU A 655 39.30 7.14 -0.40
CA GLU A 655 39.20 8.40 -1.16
C GLU A 655 37.79 8.98 -1.07
N ALA A 656 36.78 8.16 -1.27
CA ALA A 656 35.38 8.58 -1.13
C ALA A 656 35.07 9.03 0.31
N ASN A 657 35.58 8.31 1.31
CA ASN A 657 35.39 8.67 2.72
C ASN A 657 36.01 10.04 3.02
N GLU A 658 37.24 10.27 2.61
CA GLU A 658 37.93 11.54 2.82
C GLU A 658 37.22 12.68 2.07
N ALA A 659 36.78 12.45 0.84
CA ALA A 659 36.03 13.44 0.08
C ALA A 659 34.69 13.80 0.77
N MET A 660 33.94 12.83 1.30
CA MET A 660 32.73 13.10 2.07
C MET A 660 32.98 13.93 3.33
N LYS A 661 34.07 13.64 4.07
CA LYS A 661 34.49 14.46 5.22
C LYS A 661 34.81 15.90 4.79
N GLN A 662 35.56 16.05 3.74
CA GLN A 662 35.92 17.38 3.24
C GLN A 662 34.70 18.20 2.81
N TRP A 663 33.68 17.55 2.20
CA TRP A 663 32.39 18.20 1.92
C TRP A 663 31.66 18.57 3.19
N GLY A 664 31.71 17.75 4.22
CA GLY A 664 31.16 18.09 5.54
C GLY A 664 31.77 19.37 6.12
N TYR A 665 33.10 19.46 6.17
CA TYR A 665 33.82 20.67 6.64
C TYR A 665 33.59 21.92 5.78
N ARG A 666 33.42 21.73 4.48
CA ARG A 666 33.15 22.86 3.57
C ARG A 666 31.73 23.40 3.79
N PHE A 667 30.72 22.53 3.84
CA PHE A 667 29.33 22.95 3.98
C PHE A 667 29.05 23.56 5.35
N GLU A 668 29.70 23.09 6.41
CA GLU A 668 29.57 23.67 7.75
C GLU A 668 30.03 25.14 7.82
N LYS A 669 30.88 25.57 6.88
CA LYS A 669 31.41 26.96 6.80
C LYS A 669 30.55 27.87 5.94
N LEU A 670 29.64 27.34 5.14
CA LEU A 670 28.83 28.17 4.24
C LEU A 670 27.68 28.85 5.01
N HIS A 671 27.41 30.09 4.65
CA HIS A 671 26.32 30.89 5.20
C HIS A 671 25.71 31.79 4.12
N GLY A 672 24.52 32.30 4.36
CA GLY A 672 23.83 33.27 3.54
C GLY A 672 22.69 32.74 2.72
N GLU A 673 22.13 33.61 1.91
CA GLU A 673 21.03 33.30 0.99
C GLU A 673 21.52 32.53 -0.23
N LEU A 674 20.79 31.49 -0.58
CA LEU A 674 21.02 30.71 -1.79
C LEU A 674 20.08 31.24 -2.89
N PRO A 675 20.59 31.82 -3.98
CA PRO A 675 19.78 32.33 -5.09
C PRO A 675 19.30 31.17 -5.96
N LEU A 676 18.18 30.57 -5.63
CA LEU A 676 17.66 29.32 -6.24
C LEU A 676 16.42 29.55 -7.10
N GLN A 677 16.13 30.78 -7.56
CA GLN A 677 14.87 31.10 -8.24
C GLN A 677 14.55 30.13 -9.37
N ARG A 678 15.51 29.84 -10.26
CA ARG A 678 15.31 28.89 -11.36
C ARG A 678 14.92 27.49 -10.88
N LEU A 679 15.48 27.03 -9.75
CA LEU A 679 15.15 25.73 -9.16
C LEU A 679 13.77 25.75 -8.50
N THR A 680 13.45 26.82 -7.76
CA THR A 680 12.14 26.95 -7.09
C THR A 680 11.00 27.11 -8.08
N ASP A 681 11.21 27.82 -9.20
CA ASP A 681 10.25 27.91 -10.29
C ASP A 681 10.01 26.52 -10.92
N HIS A 682 11.10 25.78 -11.20
CA HIS A 682 10.97 24.44 -11.76
C HIS A 682 10.19 23.47 -10.84
N VAL A 683 10.46 23.45 -9.54
CA VAL A 683 9.72 22.58 -8.61
C VAL A 683 8.27 23.05 -8.41
N TYR A 684 8.00 24.35 -8.57
CA TYR A 684 6.63 24.85 -8.63
C TYR A 684 5.90 24.26 -9.84
N ASP A 685 6.51 24.31 -11.04
CA ASP A 685 5.93 23.77 -12.26
C ASP A 685 5.67 22.25 -12.15
N LEU A 686 6.58 21.50 -11.53
CA LEU A 686 6.37 20.07 -11.23
C LEU A 686 5.17 19.85 -10.29
N CYS A 687 5.05 20.67 -9.27
CA CYS A 687 3.94 20.60 -8.31
C CYS A 687 2.62 20.96 -8.98
N GLU A 688 2.59 21.97 -9.85
CA GLU A 688 1.41 22.38 -10.60
C GLU A 688 0.98 21.30 -11.61
N LEU A 689 1.94 20.72 -12.33
CA LEU A 689 1.67 19.58 -13.21
C LEU A 689 1.05 18.40 -12.45
N SER A 690 1.62 18.04 -11.30
CA SER A 690 1.08 16.98 -10.46
C SER A 690 -0.29 17.33 -9.86
N ALA A 691 -0.63 18.63 -9.67
CA ALA A 691 -1.96 19.05 -9.28
C ALA A 691 -2.98 18.77 -10.38
N GLN A 692 -2.62 19.10 -11.61
CA GLN A 692 -3.48 18.86 -12.77
C GLN A 692 -3.69 17.35 -13.01
N GLU A 693 -2.67 16.54 -12.76
CA GLU A 693 -2.75 15.08 -12.82
C GLU A 693 -3.65 14.51 -11.72
N ALA A 694 -3.46 14.98 -10.50
CA ALA A 694 -4.27 14.58 -9.35
C ALA A 694 -5.75 14.93 -9.56
N GLU A 695 -6.04 16.14 -10.06
CA GLU A 695 -7.39 16.57 -10.41
C GLU A 695 -7.98 15.71 -11.53
N ALA A 696 -7.20 15.47 -12.61
CA ALA A 696 -7.63 14.65 -13.73
C ALA A 696 -7.95 13.21 -13.33
N ALA A 697 -7.23 12.65 -12.37
CA ALA A 697 -7.38 11.28 -11.89
C ALA A 697 -8.28 11.17 -10.65
N ASP A 698 -8.81 12.28 -10.10
CA ASP A 698 -9.47 12.33 -8.78
C ASP A 698 -8.57 11.71 -7.67
N ASP A 699 -7.25 11.99 -7.76
CA ASP A 699 -6.22 11.41 -6.89
C ASP A 699 -5.92 12.31 -5.69
N HIS A 700 -6.69 12.15 -4.63
CA HIS A 700 -6.49 12.91 -3.39
C HIS A 700 -5.15 12.62 -2.69
N VAL A 701 -4.60 11.42 -2.87
CA VAL A 701 -3.32 11.07 -2.24
C VAL A 701 -2.16 11.74 -2.96
N LEU A 702 -2.16 11.75 -4.29
CA LEU A 702 -1.18 12.50 -5.07
C LEU A 702 -1.26 14.00 -4.73
N ASP A 703 -2.49 14.58 -4.70
CA ASP A 703 -2.68 15.99 -4.31
C ASP A 703 -2.13 16.28 -2.90
N TYR A 704 -2.27 15.35 -1.97
CA TYR A 704 -1.76 15.49 -0.62
C TYR A 704 -0.22 15.40 -0.54
N LEU A 705 0.40 14.41 -1.22
CA LEU A 705 1.83 14.14 -1.13
C LEU A 705 2.68 15.17 -1.91
N ARG A 706 2.26 15.58 -3.11
CA ARG A 706 2.99 16.50 -3.99
C ARG A 706 3.42 17.80 -3.32
N LYS A 707 2.57 18.33 -2.43
CA LYS A 707 2.75 19.63 -1.73
C LYS A 707 3.98 19.67 -0.82
N ARG A 708 4.53 18.51 -0.45
CA ARG A 708 5.72 18.39 0.40
C ARG A 708 6.93 17.85 -0.34
N ALA A 709 6.74 17.13 -1.43
CA ALA A 709 7.81 16.61 -2.27
C ALA A 709 8.69 17.73 -2.86
N VAL A 710 8.13 18.91 -3.13
CA VAL A 710 8.86 20.12 -3.62
C VAL A 710 10.00 20.51 -2.70
N PHE A 711 9.83 20.41 -1.39
CA PHE A 711 10.87 20.74 -0.43
C PHE A 711 12.04 19.77 -0.55
N TYR A 712 11.78 18.47 -0.66
CA TYR A 712 12.82 17.46 -0.83
C TYR A 712 13.53 17.59 -2.18
N ALA A 713 12.80 17.87 -3.26
CA ALA A 713 13.37 18.14 -4.56
C ALA A 713 14.38 19.32 -4.49
N THR A 714 14.01 20.38 -3.80
CA THR A 714 14.90 21.55 -3.58
C THR A 714 16.05 21.19 -2.65
N TRP A 715 15.77 20.67 -1.46
CA TRP A 715 16.80 20.41 -0.43
C TRP A 715 17.87 19.44 -0.89
N MET A 716 17.50 18.33 -1.55
CA MET A 716 18.46 17.35 -2.03
C MET A 716 19.28 17.84 -3.23
N THR A 717 18.79 18.85 -3.96
CA THR A 717 19.53 19.42 -5.10
C THR A 717 20.57 20.46 -4.65
N ILE A 718 20.35 21.16 -3.56
CA ILE A 718 21.23 22.21 -3.04
C ILE A 718 22.67 21.73 -2.81
N PRO A 719 22.96 20.61 -2.10
CA PRO A 719 24.33 20.16 -1.90
C PRO A 719 25.09 19.91 -3.21
N ARG A 720 24.42 19.38 -4.24
CA ARG A 720 24.99 19.16 -5.57
C ARG A 720 25.39 20.47 -6.26
N ILE A 721 24.49 21.46 -6.24
CA ILE A 721 24.78 22.79 -6.81
C ILE A 721 25.95 23.45 -6.08
N LEU A 722 25.92 23.43 -4.74
CA LEU A 722 26.97 24.03 -3.92
C LEU A 722 28.30 23.31 -4.05
N ALA A 723 28.32 21.98 -4.21
CA ALA A 723 29.57 21.25 -4.42
C ALA A 723 30.25 21.67 -5.75
N ARG A 724 29.45 21.82 -6.81
CA ARG A 724 29.96 22.27 -8.14
C ARG A 724 30.49 23.70 -8.12
N GLN A 725 29.93 24.59 -7.31
CA GLN A 725 30.19 26.03 -7.33
C GLN A 725 30.66 26.58 -5.97
N TYR A 726 31.26 25.73 -5.13
CA TYR A 726 31.61 26.08 -3.75
C TYR A 726 32.46 27.38 -3.65
N GLU A 727 33.52 27.47 -4.41
CA GLU A 727 34.42 28.64 -4.35
C GLU A 727 33.79 29.91 -4.96
N GLU A 728 32.94 29.74 -6.00
CA GLU A 728 32.27 30.87 -6.63
C GLU A 728 31.21 31.44 -5.67
N PHE A 729 30.34 30.56 -5.11
CA PHE A 729 29.34 30.97 -4.16
C PHE A 729 29.93 31.67 -2.93
N ARG A 730 31.00 31.10 -2.38
CA ARG A 730 31.71 31.69 -1.24
C ARG A 730 32.26 33.08 -1.52
N LYS A 731 32.67 33.37 -2.75
CA LYS A 731 33.24 34.68 -3.14
C LYS A 731 32.19 35.69 -3.55
N THR A 732 31.16 35.26 -4.23
CA THR A 732 30.22 36.14 -4.94
C THR A 732 28.79 36.06 -4.46
N GLY A 733 28.42 35.03 -3.72
CA GLY A 733 27.02 34.71 -3.35
C GLY A 733 26.15 34.28 -4.53
N LYS A 734 26.73 34.02 -5.72
CA LYS A 734 25.97 33.64 -6.92
C LYS A 734 26.02 32.14 -7.13
N LEU A 735 24.94 31.63 -7.70
CA LEU A 735 24.77 30.23 -8.10
C LEU A 735 24.19 30.18 -9.52
N ASP A 736 24.72 29.28 -10.33
CA ASP A 736 24.17 28.93 -11.63
C ASP A 736 23.46 27.57 -11.55
N ILE A 737 22.18 27.52 -11.93
CA ILE A 737 21.35 26.33 -11.92
C ILE A 737 21.31 25.75 -13.32
N THR A 738 21.84 24.55 -13.50
CA THR A 738 21.89 23.87 -14.80
C THR A 738 20.66 23.01 -15.05
N ASP A 739 20.45 22.60 -16.32
CA ASP A 739 19.38 21.67 -16.67
C ASP A 739 19.53 20.31 -15.98
N ASP A 740 20.77 19.86 -15.72
CA ASP A 740 21.02 18.63 -14.98
C ASP A 740 20.65 18.76 -13.49
N ASP A 741 20.72 19.96 -12.90
CA ASP A 741 20.21 20.21 -11.56
C ASP A 741 18.68 20.13 -11.56
N LEU A 742 18.02 20.64 -12.60
CA LEU A 742 16.56 20.53 -12.74
C LEU A 742 16.09 19.08 -12.96
N LYS A 743 16.80 18.33 -13.81
CA LYS A 743 16.52 16.88 -13.99
C LYS A 743 16.73 16.11 -12.70
N PHE A 744 17.75 16.44 -11.91
CA PHE A 744 17.98 15.83 -10.62
C PHE A 744 16.84 16.17 -9.64
N ALA A 745 16.39 17.41 -9.58
CA ALA A 745 15.26 17.83 -8.77
C ALA A 745 13.97 17.08 -9.16
N THR A 746 13.71 16.92 -10.48
CA THR A 746 12.59 16.14 -11.00
C THR A 746 12.67 14.68 -10.54
N LEU A 747 13.84 14.04 -10.66
CA LEU A 747 14.04 12.67 -10.19
C LEU A 747 13.76 12.52 -8.71
N ILE A 748 14.23 13.44 -7.87
CA ILE A 748 13.98 13.43 -6.43
C ILE A 748 12.49 13.64 -6.15
N TYR A 749 11.84 14.59 -6.82
CA TYR A 749 10.40 14.85 -6.68
C TYR A 749 9.57 13.60 -6.95
N ASP A 750 9.78 12.95 -8.10
CA ASP A 750 9.10 11.73 -8.52
C ASP A 750 9.31 10.60 -7.50
N ALA A 751 10.58 10.43 -7.07
CA ALA A 751 10.95 9.36 -6.15
C ALA A 751 10.33 9.54 -4.75
N VAL A 752 10.29 10.75 -4.24
CA VAL A 752 9.70 11.04 -2.92
C VAL A 752 8.22 10.73 -2.94
N ILE A 753 7.48 11.16 -3.95
CA ILE A 753 6.06 10.87 -4.11
C ILE A 753 5.85 9.37 -4.25
N PHE A 754 6.59 8.70 -5.13
CA PHE A 754 6.46 7.28 -5.38
C PHE A 754 6.67 6.44 -4.11
N PHE A 755 7.72 6.72 -3.33
CA PHE A 755 8.00 5.95 -2.12
C PHE A 755 7.04 6.28 -0.97
N GLN A 756 6.63 7.54 -0.80
CA GLN A 756 5.61 7.90 0.17
C GLN A 756 4.29 7.23 -0.17
N ASP A 757 3.91 7.21 -1.44
CA ASP A 757 2.72 6.52 -1.90
C ASP A 757 2.78 5.02 -1.71
N HIS A 758 3.91 4.39 -2.05
CA HIS A 758 4.13 2.96 -1.86
C HIS A 758 3.86 2.50 -0.42
N PHE A 759 4.25 3.29 0.58
CA PHE A 759 4.06 2.94 1.99
C PHE A 759 2.75 3.47 2.59
N PHE A 760 2.35 4.66 2.21
CA PHE A 760 1.29 5.39 2.90
C PHE A 760 0.03 5.61 2.07
N GLY A 761 0.10 5.49 0.76
CA GLY A 761 -1.01 5.82 -0.14
C GLY A 761 -2.29 5.07 0.20
N GLN A 762 -2.18 3.75 0.42
CA GLN A 762 -3.31 2.94 0.82
C GLN A 762 -3.84 3.33 2.22
N MET A 763 -2.94 3.56 3.17
CA MET A 763 -3.33 3.92 4.54
C MET A 763 -4.04 5.28 4.58
N LEU A 764 -3.60 6.23 3.76
CA LEU A 764 -4.25 7.54 3.62
C LEU A 764 -5.66 7.37 3.06
N GLN A 765 -5.82 6.63 1.97
CA GLN A 765 -7.12 6.37 1.37
C GLN A 765 -8.07 5.67 2.35
N ASP A 766 -7.61 4.59 3.00
CA ASP A 766 -8.41 3.86 3.99
C ASP A 766 -8.80 4.75 5.18
N SER A 767 -7.91 5.63 5.62
CA SER A 767 -8.20 6.56 6.71
C SER A 767 -9.24 7.60 6.31
N TRP A 768 -9.18 8.15 5.09
CA TRP A 768 -10.17 9.09 4.59
C TRP A 768 -11.53 8.43 4.35
N ASP A 769 -11.56 7.23 3.78
CA ASP A 769 -12.77 6.44 3.60
C ASP A 769 -13.43 6.11 4.95
N ASN A 770 -12.62 5.77 5.96
CA ASN A 770 -13.11 5.53 7.31
C ASN A 770 -13.61 6.82 7.96
N ALA A 771 -12.89 7.95 7.81
CA ALA A 771 -13.33 9.23 8.31
C ALA A 771 -14.63 9.69 7.63
N ALA A 772 -14.77 9.50 6.33
CA ALA A 772 -16.01 9.78 5.61
C ALA A 772 -17.17 8.88 6.10
N ARG A 773 -16.89 7.61 6.43
CA ARG A 773 -17.87 6.69 7.02
C ARG A 773 -18.16 7.01 8.49
N GLU A 774 -17.23 7.59 9.23
CA GLU A 774 -17.43 8.05 10.62
C GLU A 774 -18.13 9.40 10.68
N TYR A 775 -17.99 10.25 9.64
CA TYR A 775 -18.74 11.52 9.51
C TYR A 775 -20.17 11.33 8.94
N VAL A 776 -20.45 10.29 8.21
CA VAL A 776 -21.80 9.74 8.22
C VAL A 776 -21.99 9.29 9.66
N PRO A 777 -22.84 9.96 10.47
CA PRO A 777 -22.94 9.60 11.87
C PRO A 777 -23.20 8.09 11.90
N ARG A 778 -22.17 7.31 12.22
CA ARG A 778 -22.37 5.98 12.73
C ARG A 778 -23.14 6.21 14.02
N ARG A 779 -24.43 6.33 13.87
CA ARG A 779 -25.28 5.88 14.93
C ARG A 779 -24.81 4.46 15.12
N LYS A 780 -23.97 4.21 16.15
CA LYS A 780 -23.98 2.93 16.81
C LYS A 780 -25.43 2.52 16.75
N ASN A 781 -25.76 1.34 16.23
CA ASN A 781 -27.02 0.69 16.50
C ASN A 781 -27.10 0.67 18.02
N SER A 782 -27.48 1.79 18.59
CA SER A 782 -27.63 1.90 20.00
C SER A 782 -28.95 1.25 20.23
N LYS A 783 -28.99 0.32 21.17
CA LYS A 783 -30.27 -0.19 21.73
C LYS A 783 -31.30 0.94 21.87
N ASN A 784 -30.82 2.17 22.04
CA ASN A 784 -31.64 3.37 22.16
C ASN A 784 -32.26 3.89 20.85
N ALA A 785 -31.65 3.65 19.68
CA ALA A 785 -32.22 4.06 18.39
C ALA A 785 -33.27 3.04 17.91
N ASP A 786 -33.02 1.76 18.14
CA ASP A 786 -33.98 0.69 17.85
C ASP A 786 -35.19 0.81 18.79
N ALA A 787 -34.91 0.98 20.07
CA ALA A 787 -35.98 1.24 21.07
C ALA A 787 -36.78 2.50 20.77
N TYR A 788 -36.15 3.58 20.26
CA TYR A 788 -36.89 4.76 19.84
C TYR A 788 -37.84 4.47 18.67
N ARG A 789 -37.43 3.61 17.71
CA ARG A 789 -38.31 3.19 16.60
C ARG A 789 -39.49 2.36 17.08
N ASP A 790 -39.24 1.45 18.02
CA ASP A 790 -40.23 0.53 18.54
C ASP A 790 -41.22 1.19 19.51
N LEU A 791 -40.91 2.33 20.11
CA LEU A 791 -41.79 3.10 20.94
C LEU A 791 -42.99 3.63 20.13
N PRO A 792 -44.23 3.70 20.70
CA PRO A 792 -45.38 4.31 20.05
C PRO A 792 -45.17 5.81 19.86
N GLU A 793 -45.98 6.45 19.00
CA GLU A 793 -45.88 7.89 18.70
C GLU A 793 -45.97 8.75 19.96
N THR A 794 -46.76 8.29 20.93
CA THR A 794 -46.91 8.90 22.26
C THR A 794 -46.63 7.85 23.34
N PHE A 795 -45.60 8.07 24.16
CA PHE A 795 -45.12 7.07 25.12
C PHE A 795 -44.82 7.71 26.49
N GLY A 796 -44.72 6.85 27.50
CA GLY A 796 -44.31 7.21 28.84
C GLY A 796 -42.96 6.63 29.24
N VAL A 797 -42.48 6.98 30.43
CA VAL A 797 -41.19 6.43 30.95
C VAL A 797 -41.29 4.90 31.08
N LYS A 798 -42.46 4.35 31.43
CA LYS A 798 -42.66 2.88 31.55
C LYS A 798 -42.45 2.15 30.21
N ASP A 799 -42.85 2.76 29.12
CA ASP A 799 -42.66 2.20 27.78
C ASP A 799 -41.17 2.13 27.44
N VAL A 800 -40.41 3.15 27.81
CA VAL A 800 -38.95 3.20 27.63
C VAL A 800 -38.25 2.16 28.51
N VAL A 801 -38.72 1.99 29.77
CA VAL A 801 -38.24 0.92 30.67
C VAL A 801 -38.41 -0.44 30.02
N ALA A 802 -39.61 -0.73 29.47
CA ALA A 802 -39.92 -1.99 28.86
C ALA A 802 -39.14 -2.23 27.55
N THR A 803 -38.99 -1.20 26.71
CA THR A 803 -38.36 -1.33 25.38
C THR A 803 -36.82 -1.40 25.47
N LEU A 804 -36.20 -0.70 26.42
CA LEU A 804 -34.76 -0.70 26.64
C LEU A 804 -34.25 -1.72 27.64
N ASP A 805 -35.19 -2.34 28.40
CA ASP A 805 -34.88 -3.25 29.52
C ASP A 805 -33.93 -2.58 30.56
N ILE A 806 -34.29 -1.35 31.00
CA ILE A 806 -33.53 -0.54 31.95
C ILE A 806 -34.38 -0.07 33.10
N GLU A 807 -33.77 0.33 34.21
CA GLU A 807 -34.47 0.88 35.35
C GLU A 807 -35.11 2.26 35.07
N ASP A 808 -36.08 2.66 35.89
CA ASP A 808 -36.83 3.92 35.75
C ASP A 808 -35.96 5.19 35.79
N GLY A 809 -34.88 5.20 36.57
CA GLY A 809 -33.93 6.29 36.64
C GLY A 809 -33.21 6.58 35.30
N PRO A 810 -32.50 5.59 34.75
CA PRO A 810 -31.89 5.64 33.42
C PRO A 810 -32.90 5.96 32.30
N ALA A 811 -34.12 5.39 32.34
CA ALA A 811 -35.18 5.64 31.36
C ALA A 811 -35.61 7.12 31.37
N ARG A 812 -35.80 7.74 32.54
CA ARG A 812 -36.07 9.19 32.67
C ARG A 812 -34.94 10.04 32.12
N GLN A 813 -33.70 9.63 32.34
CA GLN A 813 -32.51 10.33 31.81
C GLN A 813 -32.45 10.22 30.30
N GLN A 814 -32.81 9.09 29.73
CA GLN A 814 -32.88 8.88 28.28
C GLN A 814 -34.00 9.74 27.66
N CYS A 815 -35.17 9.80 28.25
CA CYS A 815 -36.22 10.72 27.81
C CYS A 815 -35.78 12.17 27.83
N LYS A 816 -35.07 12.62 28.90
CA LYS A 816 -34.49 13.98 28.94
C LYS A 816 -33.51 14.26 27.81
N ARG A 817 -32.65 13.28 27.48
CA ARG A 817 -31.70 13.38 26.36
C ARG A 817 -32.44 13.52 25.02
N TRP A 818 -33.48 12.71 24.79
CA TRP A 818 -34.28 12.81 23.60
C TRP A 818 -34.99 14.15 23.45
N VAL A 819 -35.49 14.74 24.57
CA VAL A 819 -36.04 16.11 24.57
C VAL A 819 -34.96 17.14 24.24
N MET A 820 -33.80 17.04 24.88
CA MET A 820 -32.68 17.96 24.68
C MET A 820 -32.16 17.97 23.23
N HIS A 821 -32.20 16.80 22.57
CA HIS A 821 -31.80 16.64 21.18
C HIS A 821 -32.94 16.83 20.17
N GLY A 822 -34.12 17.26 20.60
CA GLY A 822 -35.24 17.55 19.72
C GLY A 822 -35.92 16.32 19.07
N PHE A 823 -35.67 15.11 19.57
CA PHE A 823 -36.29 13.89 19.04
C PHE A 823 -37.73 13.73 19.54
N VAL A 824 -38.01 14.16 20.76
CA VAL A 824 -39.33 14.12 21.36
C VAL A 824 -39.68 15.43 22.04
N GLU A 825 -40.99 15.73 22.08
CA GLU A 825 -41.54 16.79 22.94
C GLU A 825 -42.17 16.20 24.20
N ARG A 826 -42.09 16.93 25.28
CA ARG A 826 -42.77 16.55 26.52
C ARG A 826 -44.19 17.12 26.57
N ILE A 827 -45.20 16.26 26.46
CA ILE A 827 -46.62 16.66 26.49
C ILE A 827 -47.05 17.02 27.90
N LYS A 828 -46.69 16.16 28.88
CA LYS A 828 -46.94 16.36 30.32
C LYS A 828 -45.91 15.55 31.13
N GLN A 829 -45.95 15.69 32.45
CA GLN A 829 -45.03 14.94 33.31
C GLN A 829 -45.09 13.43 33.05
N GLY A 830 -43.95 12.85 32.59
CA GLY A 830 -43.77 11.45 32.28
C GLY A 830 -44.40 10.99 30.95
N LYS A 831 -44.94 11.87 30.09
CA LYS A 831 -45.45 11.57 28.75
C LYS A 831 -44.77 12.40 27.69
N TYR A 832 -44.39 11.74 26.59
CA TYR A 832 -43.60 12.31 25.50
C TYR A 832 -44.29 11.94 24.17
N ARG A 833 -44.02 12.78 23.13
CA ARG A 833 -44.45 12.56 21.75
C ARG A 833 -43.25 12.63 20.83
N LYS A 834 -43.13 11.72 19.86
CA LYS A 834 -42.12 11.76 18.81
C LYS A 834 -42.32 13.00 17.93
N ILE A 835 -41.26 13.80 17.75
CA ILE A 835 -41.23 14.90 16.79
C ILE A 835 -40.77 14.36 15.41
N ILE A 836 -39.79 13.46 15.41
CA ILE A 836 -39.24 12.84 14.21
C ILE A 836 -39.87 11.46 14.11
N LYS A 837 -40.79 11.27 13.12
CA LYS A 837 -41.51 10.00 12.94
C LYS A 837 -40.63 8.88 12.40
N ASP A 838 -39.71 9.19 11.51
CA ASP A 838 -38.72 8.30 10.94
C ASP A 838 -37.32 8.86 11.16
N LEU A 839 -36.61 8.31 12.11
CA LEU A 839 -35.16 8.40 12.13
C LEU A 839 -34.63 7.54 10.99
N MET A 840 -34.63 8.08 9.77
CA MET A 840 -33.81 7.54 8.70
C MET A 840 -32.36 7.71 9.10
N ILE A 841 -31.78 6.61 9.45
CA ILE A 841 -30.38 6.48 9.84
C ILE A 841 -29.62 5.93 8.66
#